data_6c0d6fa7f3caeaefeda8b8742897fe03
#
_entry.id   6c0d6fa7f3caeaefeda8b8742897fe03
#
_cell.length_a   1.000
_cell.length_b   1.000
_cell.length_c   1.000
_cell.angle_alpha   90.00
_cell.angle_beta   90.00
_cell.angle_gamma   90.00
#
_symmetry.space_group_name_H-M   'P 1'
#
loop_
_entity.id
_entity.type
_entity.pdbx_description
1 polymer ?
#
loop_
_entity_poly.entity_id
_entity_poly.type
_entity_poly.pdbx_seq_one_letter_code
_entity_poly.pdbx_strand_id
1 'polypeptide(L)'
;MAETPAAANVSDSADRISHATYTSVSSAISRAKQAAADVGINTNDLHTHEFSEEYFQGRTSFAFELTGLDSATSIGEIEEALEQLNGVKARIVYTSNMAWISANRGVDISALVGIFKHYGIEANLTDSSLRRRMAWSDVEEGRYRRSRRQHRRKHLAQQHFLHKQALEEEKQLEYLRKSGFLDGAEQRFVHKEPTDVLFTARNLITRWRLFASAFLTIPVIVICYMPSLQFNYWQWFVALLSFPVVTYGAYPFHRSFIGGLRRGMSALDGASSVAITLAYLWSLALIIFTDVGKISYRSDSELFAIKLAAFENGALFFDVACVMTFFLLAGRIFVRKSRASLPVELSQYKPVPNSTVIVVRKLRNNGKSIEQEVPIQKLNVGDDIIVPAGAIIPVDGVVIGGSAIIDACALGLGKIATKVNGKVYAGCVNGEKALKIRVVATGHRTWLAAVYRWVAISSINQDHSDALATKTASFLVPTAIAIAFTDFSLWALATNNVNQAFATALAVLGCVAPVALAVSASVAMRQGIENAARKGVLIRDAQTVRRLDQVDTIIFNRVGALSEGEMTVETVTAGRGENPDLVLRVAGVLILESDHPVSRALVRAARELRDSSSNSSIPGWIEVSQIEVDELGNFTGLIELPVKDSEGHVENRSVEAKLWRPRNLSDLQGRLAAAAVSDGTPIVVRWKGKDRGVITLHDEAKPDATSSVDALEAMGIETMMLSRDTYPVARRYGDSVGVSHVLAGIQPGQKEQTVRSVHNHGAAVAMVGDDSVDGCFRVASVGVMVGAMTSLPNPSHLEDTAADVVLLDGKTSPIPWLFSGARRMNRLIQSNFLFAWLYNGIAIAAACLGLLHPMLATVLMLASSLLIEFRSTLSRTF
;
A
#
# COMPACT_ATOMS: atom_id res chain seq x y z
N MET A 1 15.73 -24.29 -56.63
CA MET A 1 17.07 -24.40 -56.07
C MET A 1 17.42 -23.08 -55.43
N ALA A 2 17.29 -22.97 -54.14
CA ALA A 2 17.98 -22.04 -53.25
C ALA A 2 17.61 -22.45 -51.80
N GLU A 3 18.62 -22.83 -51.10
CA GLU A 3 18.58 -23.39 -49.75
C GLU A 3 18.19 -22.34 -48.69
N THR A 4 17.38 -22.76 -47.76
CA THR A 4 17.10 -22.03 -46.53
C THR A 4 18.20 -22.36 -45.49
N PRO A 5 18.80 -21.38 -44.79
CA PRO A 5 19.70 -21.69 -43.70
C PRO A 5 18.92 -21.89 -42.38
N ALA A 6 19.39 -22.88 -41.66
CA ALA A 6 18.90 -23.38 -40.35
C ALA A 6 18.86 -22.32 -39.26
N ALA A 7 17.83 -22.41 -38.45
CA ALA A 7 17.71 -21.68 -37.19
C ALA A 7 18.80 -22.11 -36.17
N ALA A 8 19.73 -21.21 -35.90
CA ALA A 8 20.75 -21.40 -34.86
C ALA A 8 20.18 -20.98 -33.48
N ASN A 9 20.42 -21.83 -32.50
CA ASN A 9 20.04 -21.72 -31.09
C ASN A 9 20.43 -20.38 -30.44
N VAL A 10 19.43 -19.60 -30.05
CA VAL A 10 19.59 -18.31 -29.34
C VAL A 10 19.83 -18.49 -27.82
N SER A 11 19.75 -19.71 -27.29
CA SER A 11 19.95 -19.96 -25.87
C SER A 11 21.41 -20.03 -25.39
N ASP A 12 22.35 -20.27 -26.31
CA ASP A 12 23.78 -20.42 -25.97
C ASP A 12 24.57 -19.08 -25.98
N SER A 13 23.99 -18.01 -26.54
CA SER A 13 24.65 -16.72 -26.61
C SER A 13 24.47 -15.85 -25.35
N ALA A 14 23.36 -16.03 -24.60
CA ALA A 14 23.10 -15.27 -23.37
C ALA A 14 23.97 -15.72 -22.19
N ASP A 15 24.23 -17.03 -22.07
CA ASP A 15 25.10 -17.58 -21.03
C ASP A 15 26.59 -17.29 -21.32
N ARG A 16 27.00 -17.21 -22.59
CA ARG A 16 28.37 -16.83 -22.96
C ARG A 16 28.66 -15.35 -22.73
N ILE A 17 27.65 -14.47 -22.91
CA ILE A 17 27.80 -13.03 -22.64
C ILE A 17 27.89 -12.74 -21.13
N SER A 18 27.15 -13.44 -20.29
CA SER A 18 27.21 -13.27 -18.83
C SER A 18 28.55 -13.75 -18.26
N HIS A 19 29.08 -14.89 -18.73
CA HIS A 19 30.39 -15.39 -18.33
C HIS A 19 31.56 -14.55 -18.86
N ALA A 20 31.44 -14.02 -20.09
CA ALA A 20 32.48 -13.17 -20.66
C ALA A 20 32.55 -11.79 -19.96
N THR A 21 31.41 -11.26 -19.49
CA THR A 21 31.38 -10.00 -18.72
C THR A 21 31.95 -10.17 -17.32
N TYR A 22 31.66 -11.29 -16.64
CA TYR A 22 32.19 -11.58 -15.31
C TYR A 22 33.72 -11.82 -15.34
N THR A 23 34.22 -12.52 -16.33
CA THR A 23 35.67 -12.73 -16.50
C THR A 23 36.40 -11.44 -16.93
N SER A 24 35.76 -10.54 -17.65
CA SER A 24 36.34 -9.27 -18.04
C SER A 24 36.45 -8.29 -16.86
N VAL A 25 35.46 -8.26 -15.98
CA VAL A 25 35.43 -7.41 -14.77
C VAL A 25 36.47 -7.92 -13.75
N SER A 26 36.54 -9.21 -13.49
CA SER A 26 37.52 -9.78 -12.57
C SER A 26 38.97 -9.63 -13.09
N SER A 27 39.17 -9.74 -14.39
CA SER A 27 40.49 -9.47 -15.02
C SER A 27 40.84 -7.98 -15.07
N ALA A 28 39.85 -7.10 -15.10
CA ALA A 28 40.09 -5.65 -14.99
C ALA A 28 40.45 -5.27 -13.55
N ILE A 29 39.79 -5.85 -12.55
CA ILE A 29 40.11 -5.64 -11.13
C ILE A 29 41.50 -6.16 -10.79
N SER A 30 41.88 -7.34 -11.28
CA SER A 30 43.21 -7.89 -11.03
C SER A 30 44.31 -7.08 -11.71
N ARG A 31 44.07 -6.55 -12.93
CA ARG A 31 44.96 -5.63 -13.60
C ARG A 31 45.11 -4.27 -12.90
N ALA A 32 43.97 -3.75 -12.36
CA ALA A 32 43.99 -2.53 -11.57
C ALA A 32 44.78 -2.69 -10.25
N LYS A 33 44.64 -3.85 -9.57
CA LYS A 33 45.40 -4.20 -8.38
C LYS A 33 46.88 -4.35 -8.67
N GLN A 34 47.24 -4.93 -9.81
CA GLN A 34 48.63 -5.12 -10.23
C GLN A 34 49.29 -3.79 -10.62
N ALA A 35 48.55 -2.94 -11.34
CA ALA A 35 49.02 -1.57 -11.66
C ALA A 35 49.20 -0.69 -10.41
N ALA A 36 48.35 -0.86 -9.39
CA ALA A 36 48.51 -0.14 -8.12
C ALA A 36 49.72 -0.66 -7.31
N ALA A 37 49.98 -1.96 -7.35
CA ALA A 37 51.18 -2.55 -6.71
C ALA A 37 52.48 -2.13 -7.42
N ASP A 38 52.49 -2.01 -8.74
CA ASP A 38 53.62 -1.53 -9.54
C ASP A 38 54.02 -0.07 -9.27
N VAL A 39 53.06 0.74 -8.76
CA VAL A 39 53.27 2.13 -8.35
C VAL A 39 53.56 2.26 -6.85
N GLY A 40 53.71 1.10 -6.13
CA GLY A 40 54.04 1.08 -4.70
C GLY A 40 52.88 1.39 -3.78
N ILE A 41 51.64 1.38 -4.28
CA ILE A 41 50.45 1.51 -3.47
C ILE A 41 50.07 0.11 -2.96
N ASN A 42 50.26 -0.10 -1.68
CA ASN A 42 49.86 -1.35 -1.03
C ASN A 42 48.30 -1.42 -0.96
N THR A 43 47.71 -2.18 -1.87
CA THR A 43 46.24 -2.31 -1.96
C THR A 43 45.64 -3.06 -0.77
N ASN A 44 46.45 -3.67 0.11
CA ASN A 44 46.02 -4.25 1.36
C ASN A 44 45.86 -3.24 2.50
N ASP A 45 46.48 -2.04 2.37
CA ASP A 45 46.31 -0.92 3.31
C ASP A 45 45.23 0.09 2.87
N LEU A 46 44.71 -0.06 1.69
CA LEU A 46 43.44 0.53 1.34
C LEU A 46 42.31 -0.21 2.12
N HIS A 47 42.27 0.00 3.42
CA HIS A 47 41.07 -0.12 4.17
C HIS A 47 40.05 0.93 3.62
N THR A 48 39.54 0.65 2.42
CA THR A 48 38.17 1.06 2.11
C THR A 48 37.40 0.54 3.30
N HIS A 49 36.97 1.45 4.14
CA HIS A 49 36.24 1.10 5.34
C HIS A 49 35.19 0.02 4.99
N GLU A 50 35.54 -1.20 5.32
CA GLU A 50 34.73 -2.42 5.26
C GLU A 50 33.56 -2.35 6.20
N PHE A 51 32.90 -1.18 6.27
CA PHE A 51 31.68 -1.02 7.03
C PHE A 51 30.46 -1.65 6.35
N SER A 52 30.56 -2.06 5.06
CA SER A 52 29.42 -2.65 4.37
C SER A 52 29.47 -4.17 4.25
N GLU A 53 30.63 -4.80 4.10
CA GLU A 53 30.67 -6.25 3.86
C GLU A 53 30.90 -7.08 5.12
N GLU A 54 31.78 -6.69 6.05
CA GLU A 54 31.97 -7.41 7.32
C GLU A 54 30.79 -7.26 8.27
N TYR A 55 30.09 -6.12 8.25
CA TYR A 55 28.91 -5.91 9.09
C TYR A 55 27.75 -6.83 8.71
N PHE A 56 27.67 -7.22 7.45
CA PHE A 56 26.58 -8.05 6.93
C PHE A 56 26.98 -9.50 6.66
N GLN A 57 28.24 -9.83 6.53
CA GLN A 57 28.67 -11.24 6.34
C GLN A 57 28.58 -12.00 7.66
N GLY A 58 27.51 -12.75 7.83
CA GLY A 58 27.35 -13.70 8.92
C GLY A 58 26.73 -13.17 10.21
N ARG A 59 26.21 -11.94 10.25
CA ARG A 59 25.48 -11.40 11.39
C ARG A 59 23.97 -11.57 11.25
N THR A 60 23.31 -11.82 12.37
CA THR A 60 21.84 -11.87 12.50
C THR A 60 21.40 -10.81 13.48
N SER A 61 20.30 -10.14 13.19
CA SER A 61 19.68 -9.15 14.05
C SER A 61 18.48 -9.77 14.77
N PHE A 62 18.41 -9.59 16.07
CA PHE A 62 17.34 -10.07 16.92
C PHE A 62 16.69 -8.88 17.63
N ALA A 63 15.38 -8.86 17.67
CA ALA A 63 14.62 -7.93 18.47
C ALA A 63 13.95 -8.67 19.63
N PHE A 64 14.13 -8.17 20.83
CA PHE A 64 13.52 -8.69 22.06
C PHE A 64 12.57 -7.66 22.64
N GLU A 65 11.41 -8.09 23.04
CA GLU A 65 10.50 -7.33 23.90
C GLU A 65 10.87 -7.57 25.35
N LEU A 66 11.13 -6.48 26.10
CA LEU A 66 11.60 -6.54 27.48
C LEU A 66 10.46 -6.24 28.44
N THR A 67 10.33 -7.06 29.48
CA THR A 67 9.42 -6.82 30.60
C THR A 67 10.21 -6.77 31.91
N GLY A 68 9.92 -5.76 32.76
CA GLY A 68 10.65 -5.57 34.00
C GLY A 68 11.85 -4.63 33.92
N LEU A 69 11.94 -3.78 32.90
CA LEU A 69 12.96 -2.74 32.76
C LEU A 69 12.53 -1.49 33.59
N ASP A 70 12.89 -1.43 34.85
CA ASP A 70 12.39 -0.40 35.79
C ASP A 70 13.21 0.90 35.77
N SER A 71 14.42 0.89 35.21
CA SER A 71 15.35 2.03 35.26
C SER A 71 16.19 2.17 34.00
N ALA A 72 16.30 3.41 33.51
CA ALA A 72 17.20 3.74 32.41
C ALA A 72 18.69 3.68 32.78
N THR A 73 19.02 3.69 34.07
CA THR A 73 20.43 3.67 34.56
C THR A 73 21.09 2.31 34.36
N SER A 74 20.33 1.22 34.37
CA SER A 74 20.84 -0.15 34.15
C SER A 74 21.11 -0.52 32.72
N ILE A 75 20.63 0.29 31.75
CA ILE A 75 20.75 -0.03 30.33
C ILE A 75 22.19 -0.13 29.87
N GLY A 76 23.05 0.80 30.28
CA GLY A 76 24.46 0.79 29.89
C GLY A 76 25.20 -0.46 30.38
N GLU A 77 24.92 -0.91 31.63
CA GLU A 77 25.50 -2.13 32.19
C GLU A 77 25.02 -3.40 31.45
N ILE A 78 23.77 -3.42 31.04
CA ILE A 78 23.19 -4.56 30.29
C ILE A 78 23.74 -4.59 28.87
N GLU A 79 23.85 -3.46 28.19
CA GLU A 79 24.46 -3.35 26.85
C GLU A 79 25.93 -3.80 26.90
N GLU A 80 26.69 -3.34 27.89
CA GLU A 80 28.08 -3.75 28.07
C GLU A 80 28.21 -5.25 28.37
N ALA A 81 27.34 -5.81 29.19
CA ALA A 81 27.32 -7.24 29.48
C ALA A 81 26.96 -8.08 28.24
N LEU A 82 26.08 -7.61 27.37
CA LEU A 82 25.75 -8.26 26.10
C LEU A 82 26.90 -8.15 25.09
N GLU A 83 27.61 -7.02 25.05
CA GLU A 83 28.74 -6.79 24.16
C GLU A 83 30.03 -7.53 24.57
N GLN A 84 30.09 -8.02 25.82
CA GLN A 84 31.16 -8.95 26.24
C GLN A 84 31.10 -10.30 25.51
N LEU A 85 29.95 -10.66 24.93
CA LEU A 85 29.87 -11.82 24.07
C LEU A 85 30.52 -11.53 22.71
N ASN A 86 31.43 -12.39 22.26
CA ASN A 86 32.18 -12.19 21.02
C ASN A 86 31.27 -11.97 19.80
N GLY A 87 31.36 -10.79 19.20
CA GLY A 87 30.62 -10.44 17.98
C GLY A 87 29.15 -10.07 18.20
N VAL A 88 28.75 -9.75 19.43
CA VAL A 88 27.45 -9.21 19.79
C VAL A 88 27.55 -7.68 19.89
N LYS A 89 26.56 -6.98 19.34
CA LYS A 89 26.30 -5.56 19.58
C LYS A 89 24.86 -5.42 19.99
N ALA A 90 24.61 -4.78 21.12
CA ALA A 90 23.29 -4.62 21.68
C ALA A 90 22.91 -3.14 21.78
N ARG A 91 21.63 -2.85 21.63
CA ARG A 91 21.04 -1.55 21.90
C ARG A 91 19.68 -1.75 22.53
N ILE A 92 19.48 -1.13 23.68
CA ILE A 92 18.23 -1.18 24.43
C ILE A 92 17.56 0.21 24.34
N VAL A 93 16.30 0.23 23.91
CA VAL A 93 15.49 1.45 23.81
C VAL A 93 14.46 1.42 24.92
N TYR A 94 14.70 2.24 25.96
CA TYR A 94 13.86 2.30 27.16
C TYR A 94 12.41 2.67 26.90
N THR A 95 12.19 3.65 26.02
CA THR A 95 10.86 4.17 25.71
C THR A 95 9.94 3.14 25.03
N SER A 96 10.51 2.18 24.31
CA SER A 96 9.77 1.12 23.62
C SER A 96 9.86 -0.24 24.30
N ASN A 97 10.64 -0.36 25.39
CA ASN A 97 10.96 -1.63 26.07
C ASN A 97 11.48 -2.70 25.09
N MET A 98 12.30 -2.29 24.12
CA MET A 98 12.85 -3.17 23.09
C MET A 98 14.36 -3.23 23.16
N ALA A 99 14.93 -4.42 22.97
CA ALA A 99 16.36 -4.60 22.77
C ALA A 99 16.64 -5.11 21.36
N TRP A 100 17.53 -4.42 20.66
CA TRP A 100 18.02 -4.77 19.35
C TRP A 100 19.43 -5.31 19.46
N ILE A 101 19.63 -6.58 19.09
CA ILE A 101 20.89 -7.27 19.23
C ILE A 101 21.35 -7.77 17.87
N SER A 102 22.53 -7.32 17.43
CA SER A 102 23.21 -7.84 16.25
C SER A 102 24.30 -8.80 16.72
N ALA A 103 24.20 -10.06 16.33
CA ALA A 103 25.11 -11.12 16.76
C ALA A 103 25.62 -11.94 15.57
N ASN A 104 26.82 -12.55 15.72
CA ASN A 104 27.34 -13.50 14.76
C ASN A 104 26.48 -14.77 14.73
N ARG A 105 26.47 -15.49 13.61
CA ARG A 105 25.64 -16.69 13.35
C ARG A 105 25.72 -17.79 14.41
N GLY A 106 26.78 -17.85 15.19
CA GLY A 106 27.00 -18.92 16.18
C GLY A 106 26.59 -18.56 17.61
N VAL A 107 26.04 -17.36 17.83
CA VAL A 107 25.63 -16.93 19.18
C VAL A 107 24.30 -17.58 19.55
N ASP A 108 24.33 -18.26 20.72
CA ASP A 108 23.12 -18.91 21.25
C ASP A 108 22.19 -17.87 21.88
N ILE A 109 20.94 -17.87 21.46
CA ILE A 109 19.91 -16.98 22.00
C ILE A 109 19.66 -17.21 23.47
N SER A 110 19.85 -18.46 23.97
CA SER A 110 19.71 -18.76 25.38
C SER A 110 20.74 -18.02 26.23
N ALA A 111 21.93 -17.76 25.70
CA ALA A 111 22.96 -16.96 26.37
C ALA A 111 22.54 -15.49 26.47
N LEU A 112 21.95 -14.94 25.40
CA LEU A 112 21.44 -13.56 25.39
C LEU A 112 20.28 -13.37 26.38
N VAL A 113 19.30 -14.28 26.36
CA VAL A 113 18.17 -14.27 27.32
C VAL A 113 18.66 -14.49 28.75
N GLY A 114 19.70 -15.31 28.94
CA GLY A 114 20.33 -15.54 30.24
C GLY A 114 20.90 -14.26 30.86
N ILE A 115 21.51 -13.39 30.07
CA ILE A 115 22.02 -12.09 30.54
C ILE A 115 20.87 -11.19 30.98
N PHE A 116 19.81 -11.04 30.21
CA PHE A 116 18.63 -10.26 30.61
C PHE A 116 18.04 -10.79 31.93
N LYS A 117 17.91 -12.10 32.05
CA LYS A 117 17.40 -12.74 33.28
C LYS A 117 18.27 -12.49 34.51
N HIS A 118 19.60 -12.37 34.32
CA HIS A 118 20.54 -12.03 35.40
C HIS A 118 20.24 -10.64 35.98
N TYR A 119 19.78 -9.70 35.15
CA TYR A 119 19.36 -8.37 35.58
C TYR A 119 17.88 -8.28 35.97
N GLY A 120 17.18 -9.43 36.10
CA GLY A 120 15.76 -9.47 36.46
C GLY A 120 14.78 -9.10 35.35
N ILE A 121 15.24 -9.01 34.10
CA ILE A 121 14.45 -8.62 32.94
C ILE A 121 14.02 -9.87 32.15
N GLU A 122 12.75 -9.98 31.84
CA GLU A 122 12.24 -11.02 30.96
C GLU A 122 12.31 -10.54 29.53
N ALA A 123 13.06 -11.25 28.66
CA ALA A 123 13.28 -10.89 27.25
C ALA A 123 12.64 -11.96 26.35
N ASN A 124 11.65 -11.52 25.57
CA ASN A 124 10.93 -12.35 24.61
C ASN A 124 11.28 -11.96 23.19
N LEU A 125 11.63 -12.95 22.34
CA LEU A 125 11.88 -12.70 20.91
C LEU A 125 10.60 -12.25 20.19
N THR A 126 10.70 -11.18 19.41
CA THR A 126 9.61 -10.75 18.56
C THR A 126 9.30 -11.78 17.45
N ASP A 127 8.06 -11.79 16.96
CA ASP A 127 7.61 -12.67 15.87
C ASP A 127 8.44 -12.50 14.59
N SER A 128 8.94 -11.31 14.32
CA SER A 128 9.81 -11.02 13.18
C SER A 128 11.17 -11.68 13.32
N SER A 129 11.77 -11.64 14.52
CA SER A 129 13.04 -12.29 14.83
C SER A 129 12.91 -13.83 14.82
N LEU A 130 11.78 -14.36 15.30
CA LEU A 130 11.47 -15.79 15.21
C LEU A 130 11.34 -16.26 13.74
N ARG A 131 10.67 -15.50 12.89
CA ARG A 131 10.54 -15.82 11.45
C ARG A 131 11.89 -15.80 10.74
N ARG A 132 12.74 -14.82 11.03
CA ARG A 132 14.12 -14.78 10.49
C ARG A 132 14.92 -16.02 10.90
N ARG A 133 14.85 -16.42 12.15
CA ARG A 133 15.52 -17.62 12.64
C ARG A 133 15.05 -18.90 11.95
N MET A 134 13.72 -19.05 11.76
CA MET A 134 13.17 -20.22 11.05
C MET A 134 13.59 -20.26 9.59
N ALA A 135 13.66 -19.12 8.91
CA ALA A 135 14.15 -19.03 7.54
C ALA A 135 15.63 -19.43 7.41
N TRP A 136 16.44 -19.17 8.45
CA TRP A 136 17.85 -19.54 8.48
C TRP A 136 18.09 -21.02 8.84
N SER A 137 17.28 -21.60 9.74
CA SER A 137 17.37 -23.02 10.06
C SER A 137 17.05 -23.93 8.86
N ASP A 138 16.10 -23.52 8.02
CA ASP A 138 15.75 -24.22 6.78
C ASP A 138 16.88 -24.21 5.73
N VAL A 139 17.78 -23.21 5.79
CA VAL A 139 18.97 -23.11 4.93
C VAL A 139 20.06 -24.10 5.37
N GLU A 140 20.25 -24.34 6.66
CA GLU A 140 21.26 -25.26 7.19
C GLU A 140 20.93 -26.74 6.98
N GLU A 141 19.63 -27.13 6.98
CA GLU A 141 19.20 -28.52 6.85
C GLU A 141 19.26 -29.12 5.43
N GLY A 142 19.92 -28.50 4.46
CA GLY A 142 20.12 -29.05 3.12
C GLY A 142 18.86 -29.30 2.29
N ARG A 143 17.67 -28.88 2.75
CA ARG A 143 16.39 -28.93 2.00
C ARG A 143 16.37 -27.94 0.85
N TYR A 144 17.27 -26.99 0.85
CA TYR A 144 17.37 -25.90 -0.14
C TYR A 144 17.62 -26.38 -1.58
N ARG A 145 18.30 -27.51 -1.81
CA ARG A 145 18.53 -28.01 -3.18
C ARG A 145 17.26 -28.55 -3.85
N ARG A 146 16.33 -29.14 -3.11
CA ARG A 146 15.04 -29.62 -3.66
C ARG A 146 14.02 -28.46 -3.79
N SER A 147 13.95 -27.57 -2.81
CA SER A 147 13.12 -26.38 -2.83
C SER A 147 13.52 -25.41 -3.93
N ARG A 148 14.82 -25.20 -4.19
CA ARG A 148 15.32 -24.29 -5.23
C ARG A 148 14.90 -24.71 -6.64
N ARG A 149 14.85 -26.02 -6.94
CA ARG A 149 14.33 -26.52 -8.23
C ARG A 149 12.82 -26.34 -8.36
N GLN A 150 12.07 -26.54 -7.29
CA GLN A 150 10.63 -26.35 -7.27
C GLN A 150 10.25 -24.85 -7.24
N HIS A 151 10.99 -24.00 -6.50
CA HIS A 151 10.81 -22.54 -6.49
C HIS A 151 11.20 -21.92 -7.83
N ARG A 152 12.29 -22.36 -8.46
CA ARG A 152 12.68 -21.89 -9.80
C ARG A 152 11.66 -22.27 -10.85
N ARG A 153 11.05 -23.46 -10.78
CA ARG A 153 9.92 -23.84 -11.66
C ARG A 153 8.66 -23.02 -11.38
N LYS A 154 8.32 -22.78 -10.13
CA LYS A 154 7.19 -21.91 -9.75
C LYS A 154 7.45 -20.44 -10.12
N HIS A 155 8.66 -19.95 -9.91
CA HIS A 155 9.05 -18.59 -10.25
C HIS A 155 9.08 -18.35 -11.77
N LEU A 156 9.57 -19.30 -12.55
CA LEU A 156 9.52 -19.25 -14.02
C LEU A 156 8.09 -19.37 -14.56
N ALA A 157 7.25 -20.21 -13.98
CA ALA A 157 5.83 -20.30 -14.33
C ALA A 157 5.08 -19.02 -13.96
N GLN A 158 5.42 -18.43 -12.81
CA GLN A 158 4.84 -17.17 -12.34
C GLN A 158 5.32 -15.97 -13.18
N GLN A 159 6.60 -15.93 -13.56
CA GLN A 159 7.13 -14.92 -14.48
C GLN A 159 6.51 -15.06 -15.90
N HIS A 160 6.34 -16.27 -16.39
CA HIS A 160 5.70 -16.50 -17.68
C HIS A 160 4.21 -16.12 -17.65
N PHE A 161 3.54 -16.36 -16.52
CA PHE A 161 2.15 -15.94 -16.32
C PHE A 161 2.03 -14.42 -16.21
N LEU A 162 2.90 -13.76 -15.43
CA LEU A 162 2.95 -12.30 -15.30
C LEU A 162 3.32 -11.62 -16.61
N HIS A 163 4.26 -12.18 -17.36
CA HIS A 163 4.64 -11.66 -18.68
C HIS A 163 3.49 -11.79 -19.71
N LYS A 164 2.75 -12.90 -19.67
CA LYS A 164 1.58 -13.09 -20.54
C LYS A 164 0.44 -12.14 -20.15
N GLN A 165 0.26 -11.88 -18.86
CA GLN A 165 -0.72 -10.92 -18.36
C GLN A 165 -0.35 -9.48 -18.74
N ALA A 166 0.93 -9.09 -18.53
CA ALA A 166 1.41 -7.78 -18.97
C ALA A 166 1.23 -7.55 -20.47
N LEU A 167 1.44 -8.59 -21.27
CA LEU A 167 1.24 -8.53 -22.73
C LEU A 167 -0.25 -8.42 -23.13
N GLU A 168 -1.15 -9.02 -22.34
CA GLU A 168 -2.60 -8.89 -22.53
C GLU A 168 -3.11 -7.52 -22.08
N GLU A 169 -2.56 -6.98 -20.98
CA GLU A 169 -2.84 -5.62 -20.49
C GLU A 169 -2.33 -4.56 -21.49
N GLU A 170 -1.13 -4.75 -22.03
CA GLU A 170 -0.55 -3.86 -23.05
C GLU A 170 -1.38 -3.87 -24.33
N LYS A 171 -1.86 -5.04 -24.78
CA LYS A 171 -2.78 -5.14 -25.91
C LYS A 171 -4.15 -4.51 -25.64
N GLN A 172 -4.67 -4.61 -24.41
CA GLN A 172 -5.91 -3.94 -24.03
C GLN A 172 -5.75 -2.42 -23.95
N LEU A 173 -4.62 -1.94 -23.42
CA LEU A 173 -4.26 -0.51 -23.40
C LEU A 173 -4.04 0.02 -24.82
N GLU A 174 -3.41 -0.75 -25.69
CA GLU A 174 -3.22 -0.38 -27.11
C GLU A 174 -4.54 -0.36 -27.87
N TYR A 175 -5.45 -1.31 -27.60
CA TYR A 175 -6.80 -1.31 -28.16
C TYR A 175 -7.62 -0.11 -27.67
N LEU A 176 -7.53 0.24 -26.39
CA LEU A 176 -8.20 1.41 -25.81
C LEU A 176 -7.62 2.72 -26.34
N ARG A 177 -6.32 2.75 -26.63
CA ARG A 177 -5.63 3.90 -27.24
C ARG A 177 -5.99 4.09 -28.70
N LYS A 178 -6.12 2.99 -29.46
CA LYS A 178 -6.52 3.01 -30.88
C LYS A 178 -8.02 3.30 -31.09
N SER A 179 -8.85 3.02 -30.09
CA SER A 179 -10.30 3.25 -30.18
C SER A 179 -10.75 4.66 -29.83
N GLY A 180 -9.82 5.60 -29.55
CA GLY A 180 -10.15 6.98 -29.15
C GLY A 180 -10.88 7.09 -27.81
N PHE A 181 -10.87 6.05 -27.01
CA PHE A 181 -11.70 5.88 -25.82
C PHE A 181 -11.17 6.62 -24.58
N LEU A 182 -10.01 7.25 -24.66
CA LEU A 182 -9.41 7.95 -23.52
C LEU A 182 -10.04 9.30 -23.19
N ASP A 183 -10.70 9.95 -24.15
CA ASP A 183 -11.32 11.28 -23.93
C ASP A 183 -12.81 11.21 -23.54
N GLY A 184 -13.46 10.07 -23.69
CA GLY A 184 -14.85 9.84 -23.31
C GLY A 184 -15.07 8.77 -22.22
N ALA A 185 -14.00 8.25 -21.66
CA ALA A 185 -14.01 7.07 -20.79
C ALA A 185 -14.45 7.34 -19.35
N GLU A 186 -14.53 8.59 -18.89
CA GLU A 186 -14.95 8.90 -17.51
C GLU A 186 -16.36 8.37 -17.16
N GLN A 187 -17.23 8.20 -18.14
CA GLN A 187 -18.59 7.70 -17.89
C GLN A 187 -18.76 6.18 -18.07
N ARG A 188 -17.78 5.44 -18.63
CA ARG A 188 -17.88 4.00 -18.88
C ARG A 188 -16.89 3.14 -18.11
N PHE A 189 -16.01 3.69 -17.29
CA PHE A 189 -15.24 2.96 -16.28
C PHE A 189 -16.09 2.48 -15.09
N VAL A 190 -17.41 2.60 -15.20
CA VAL A 190 -18.33 1.89 -14.35
C VAL A 190 -18.30 0.41 -14.74
N HIS A 191 -17.25 -0.29 -14.21
CA HIS A 191 -17.30 -1.67 -13.81
C HIS A 191 -17.56 -2.75 -14.88
N LYS A 192 -16.50 -3.25 -15.47
CA LYS A 192 -16.37 -4.69 -15.66
C LYS A 192 -15.31 -5.20 -14.68
N GLU A 193 -15.71 -5.51 -13.46
CA GLU A 193 -14.85 -6.30 -12.59
C GLU A 193 -14.65 -7.68 -13.22
N PRO A 194 -13.41 -8.17 -13.41
CA PRO A 194 -13.13 -9.52 -13.92
C PRO A 194 -13.78 -10.62 -13.08
N THR A 195 -14.03 -10.37 -11.80
CA THR A 195 -14.80 -11.22 -10.89
C THR A 195 -16.26 -11.45 -11.29
N ASP A 196 -16.86 -10.59 -12.14
CA ASP A 196 -18.22 -10.76 -12.63
C ASP A 196 -18.42 -12.02 -13.51
N VAL A 197 -17.34 -12.67 -13.92
CA VAL A 197 -17.40 -13.91 -14.70
C VAL A 197 -17.68 -15.14 -13.84
N LEU A 198 -17.23 -15.15 -12.59
CA LEU A 198 -17.44 -16.23 -11.61
C LEU A 198 -18.70 -16.01 -10.77
N PHE A 199 -19.14 -14.77 -10.67
CA PHE A 199 -20.35 -14.34 -9.97
C PHE A 199 -21.52 -14.15 -10.92
N THR A 200 -22.69 -14.13 -10.36
CA THR A 200 -23.93 -13.81 -11.04
C THR A 200 -23.82 -12.52 -11.84
N ALA A 201 -24.25 -12.53 -13.09
CA ALA A 201 -24.21 -11.33 -13.93
C ALA A 201 -24.97 -10.17 -13.24
N ARG A 202 -24.23 -9.16 -12.77
CA ARG A 202 -24.76 -8.02 -11.97
C ARG A 202 -25.94 -7.32 -12.63
N ASN A 203 -25.92 -7.21 -13.96
CA ASN A 203 -26.95 -6.52 -14.73
C ASN A 203 -28.30 -7.26 -14.72
N LEU A 204 -28.33 -8.56 -14.38
CA LEU A 204 -29.53 -9.35 -14.29
C LEU A 204 -30.19 -9.32 -12.92
N ILE A 205 -29.48 -8.86 -11.89
CA ILE A 205 -30.00 -8.72 -10.52
C ILE A 205 -30.66 -7.35 -10.38
N THR A 206 -31.96 -7.27 -10.61
CA THR A 206 -32.75 -6.05 -10.52
C THR A 206 -33.67 -6.06 -9.31
N ARG A 207 -33.99 -4.87 -8.78
CA ARG A 207 -35.00 -4.73 -7.71
C ARG A 207 -36.34 -5.31 -8.11
N TRP A 208 -36.75 -5.14 -9.36
CA TRP A 208 -38.01 -5.67 -9.87
C TRP A 208 -38.05 -7.19 -9.81
N ARG A 209 -36.95 -7.87 -10.15
CA ARG A 209 -36.85 -9.34 -10.02
C ARG A 209 -36.96 -9.80 -8.57
N LEU A 210 -36.37 -9.07 -7.61
CA LEU A 210 -36.53 -9.35 -6.19
C LEU A 210 -38.00 -9.20 -5.75
N PHE A 211 -38.65 -8.10 -6.10
CA PHE A 211 -40.04 -7.86 -5.73
C PHE A 211 -40.97 -8.90 -6.33
N ALA A 212 -40.80 -9.25 -7.61
CA ALA A 212 -41.61 -10.29 -8.26
C ALA A 212 -41.41 -11.67 -7.58
N SER A 213 -40.13 -12.03 -7.26
CA SER A 213 -39.87 -13.28 -6.54
C SER A 213 -40.43 -13.25 -5.13
N ALA A 214 -40.32 -12.15 -4.38
CA ALA A 214 -40.92 -12.02 -3.04
C ALA A 214 -42.43 -12.17 -3.07
N PHE A 215 -43.09 -11.46 -3.99
CA PHE A 215 -44.55 -11.50 -4.12
C PHE A 215 -45.10 -12.91 -4.38
N LEU A 216 -44.39 -13.70 -5.17
CA LEU A 216 -44.78 -15.09 -5.46
C LEU A 216 -44.34 -16.06 -4.37
N THR A 217 -43.23 -15.81 -3.67
CA THR A 217 -42.70 -16.69 -2.63
C THR A 217 -43.53 -16.64 -1.37
N ILE A 218 -44.07 -15.49 -0.97
CA ILE A 218 -44.86 -15.34 0.24
C ILE A 218 -46.09 -16.25 0.22
N PRO A 219 -46.99 -16.26 -0.81
CA PRO A 219 -48.10 -17.19 -0.89
C PRO A 219 -47.68 -18.66 -0.87
N VAL A 220 -46.55 -19.01 -1.55
CA VAL A 220 -46.04 -20.38 -1.54
C VAL A 220 -45.72 -20.84 -0.11
N ILE A 221 -44.99 -20.01 0.67
CA ILE A 221 -44.67 -20.33 2.08
C ILE A 221 -45.94 -20.47 2.90
N VAL A 222 -46.86 -19.49 2.80
CA VAL A 222 -48.10 -19.49 3.61
C VAL A 222 -48.94 -20.74 3.36
N ILE A 223 -49.13 -21.15 2.09
CA ILE A 223 -49.90 -22.35 1.76
C ILE A 223 -49.18 -23.63 2.19
N CYS A 224 -47.83 -23.71 2.02
CA CYS A 224 -47.09 -24.92 2.42
C CYS A 224 -47.10 -25.15 3.93
N TYR A 225 -47.05 -24.11 4.76
CA TYR A 225 -46.95 -24.24 6.23
C TYR A 225 -48.24 -23.98 7.01
N MET A 226 -49.31 -23.58 6.35
CA MET A 226 -50.62 -23.40 6.99
C MET A 226 -51.65 -24.43 6.46
N PRO A 227 -51.85 -25.57 7.12
CA PRO A 227 -52.81 -26.59 6.68
C PRO A 227 -54.22 -26.08 6.48
N SER A 228 -54.62 -25.06 7.24
CA SER A 228 -55.94 -24.42 7.15
C SER A 228 -56.19 -23.67 5.82
N LEU A 229 -55.12 -23.29 5.12
CA LEU A 229 -55.18 -22.58 3.82
C LEU A 229 -54.96 -23.51 2.64
N GLN A 230 -54.76 -24.80 2.87
CA GLN A 230 -54.61 -25.81 1.82
C GLN A 230 -55.96 -26.17 1.25
N PHE A 231 -56.28 -25.69 0.06
CA PHE A 231 -57.52 -26.01 -0.67
C PHE A 231 -57.29 -27.20 -1.63
N ASN A 232 -58.36 -27.66 -2.31
CA ASN A 232 -58.25 -28.75 -3.26
C ASN A 232 -57.30 -28.37 -4.43
N TYR A 233 -56.33 -29.23 -4.75
CA TYR A 233 -55.29 -29.01 -5.74
C TYR A 233 -54.24 -27.90 -5.37
N TRP A 234 -54.08 -27.56 -4.10
CA TRP A 234 -53.15 -26.55 -3.63
C TRP A 234 -51.73 -26.87 -4.12
N GLN A 235 -51.33 -28.13 -4.25
CA GLN A 235 -50.00 -28.55 -4.70
C GLN A 235 -49.72 -28.06 -6.11
N TRP A 236 -50.67 -28.21 -7.05
CA TRP A 236 -50.56 -27.75 -8.41
C TRP A 236 -50.54 -26.22 -8.49
N PHE A 237 -51.29 -25.54 -7.65
CA PHE A 237 -51.28 -24.09 -7.57
C PHE A 237 -49.93 -23.57 -7.08
N VAL A 238 -49.34 -24.19 -6.04
CA VAL A 238 -48.01 -23.87 -5.55
C VAL A 238 -46.93 -24.16 -6.62
N ALA A 239 -47.02 -25.27 -7.35
CA ALA A 239 -46.13 -25.57 -8.45
C ALA A 239 -46.17 -24.48 -9.56
N LEU A 240 -47.42 -24.01 -9.89
CA LEU A 240 -47.58 -22.93 -10.88
C LEU A 240 -47.01 -21.59 -10.41
N LEU A 241 -47.18 -21.23 -9.13
CA LEU A 241 -46.64 -20.02 -8.52
C LEU A 241 -45.12 -20.05 -8.40
N SER A 242 -44.54 -21.21 -8.15
CA SER A 242 -43.09 -21.40 -8.00
C SER A 242 -42.35 -21.38 -9.32
N PHE A 243 -43.00 -21.75 -10.44
CA PHE A 243 -42.40 -21.82 -11.77
C PHE A 243 -41.75 -20.51 -12.21
N PRO A 244 -42.39 -19.33 -12.11
CA PRO A 244 -41.77 -18.06 -12.46
C PRO A 244 -40.58 -17.70 -11.52
N VAL A 245 -40.63 -18.08 -10.24
CA VAL A 245 -39.55 -17.82 -9.29
C VAL A 245 -38.33 -18.64 -9.65
N VAL A 246 -38.48 -19.92 -9.95
CA VAL A 246 -37.40 -20.83 -10.32
C VAL A 246 -36.82 -20.49 -11.69
N THR A 247 -37.66 -20.13 -12.67
CA THR A 247 -37.18 -19.81 -14.04
C THR A 247 -36.71 -18.36 -14.19
N TYR A 248 -37.60 -17.40 -13.95
CA TYR A 248 -37.27 -15.98 -14.11
C TYR A 248 -36.48 -15.44 -12.91
N GLY A 249 -36.88 -15.74 -11.68
CA GLY A 249 -36.20 -15.32 -10.46
C GLY A 249 -34.76 -15.83 -10.39
N ALA A 250 -34.57 -17.13 -10.53
CA ALA A 250 -33.29 -17.82 -10.43
C ALA A 250 -32.43 -17.76 -11.71
N TYR A 251 -32.93 -17.19 -12.82
CA TYR A 251 -32.23 -17.12 -14.09
C TYR A 251 -30.76 -16.62 -14.01
N PRO A 252 -30.42 -15.58 -13.21
CA PRO A 252 -29.05 -15.13 -13.08
C PRO A 252 -28.11 -16.23 -12.58
N PHE A 253 -28.58 -17.07 -11.64
CA PHE A 253 -27.82 -18.16 -11.02
C PHE A 253 -27.65 -19.32 -12.00
N HIS A 254 -28.72 -19.70 -12.71
CA HIS A 254 -28.67 -20.72 -13.77
C HIS A 254 -27.74 -20.35 -14.91
N ARG A 255 -27.80 -19.09 -15.36
CA ARG A 255 -26.90 -18.58 -16.40
C ARG A 255 -25.44 -18.60 -15.95
N SER A 256 -25.16 -18.24 -14.69
CA SER A 256 -23.81 -18.29 -14.10
C SER A 256 -23.30 -19.75 -14.06
N PHE A 257 -24.12 -20.69 -13.63
CA PHE A 257 -23.78 -22.11 -13.55
C PHE A 257 -23.47 -22.71 -14.94
N ILE A 258 -24.37 -22.53 -15.92
CA ILE A 258 -24.18 -23.02 -17.29
C ILE A 258 -22.98 -22.36 -17.95
N GLY A 259 -22.79 -21.06 -17.72
CA GLY A 259 -21.63 -20.31 -18.21
C GLY A 259 -20.31 -20.78 -17.62
N GLY A 260 -20.29 -21.15 -16.33
CA GLY A 260 -19.15 -21.77 -15.66
C GLY A 260 -18.81 -23.13 -16.25
N LEU A 261 -19.79 -24.01 -16.37
CA LEU A 261 -19.61 -25.36 -16.98
C LEU A 261 -19.04 -25.30 -18.39
N ARG A 262 -19.51 -24.39 -19.23
CA ARG A 262 -18.98 -24.21 -20.60
C ARG A 262 -17.53 -23.77 -20.64
N ARG A 263 -17.03 -23.16 -19.57
CA ARG A 263 -15.63 -22.69 -19.44
C ARG A 263 -14.74 -23.63 -18.63
N GLY A 264 -15.27 -24.78 -18.19
CA GLY A 264 -14.54 -25.74 -17.35
C GLY A 264 -14.27 -25.20 -15.93
N MET A 265 -15.07 -24.23 -15.46
CA MET A 265 -14.93 -23.60 -14.13
C MET A 265 -16.22 -23.84 -13.33
N SER A 266 -16.08 -24.04 -12.03
CA SER A 266 -17.24 -24.12 -11.12
C SER A 266 -17.73 -22.72 -10.78
N ALA A 267 -18.96 -22.39 -11.15
CA ALA A 267 -19.60 -21.16 -10.71
C ALA A 267 -19.91 -21.22 -9.20
N LEU A 268 -19.68 -20.13 -8.48
CA LEU A 268 -19.89 -20.06 -7.03
C LEU A 268 -21.37 -20.29 -6.63
N ASP A 269 -22.30 -19.85 -7.48
CA ASP A 269 -23.72 -20.08 -7.27
C ASP A 269 -24.21 -21.45 -7.84
N GLY A 270 -23.27 -22.34 -8.24
CA GLY A 270 -23.60 -23.61 -8.89
C GLY A 270 -24.38 -24.55 -8.00
N ALA A 271 -23.98 -24.73 -6.74
CA ALA A 271 -24.69 -25.57 -5.80
C ALA A 271 -26.14 -25.10 -5.57
N SER A 272 -26.32 -23.78 -5.38
CA SER A 272 -27.65 -23.19 -5.20
C SER A 272 -28.51 -23.30 -6.47
N SER A 273 -27.91 -23.13 -7.66
CA SER A 273 -28.65 -23.33 -8.94
C SER A 273 -29.12 -24.76 -9.11
N VAL A 274 -28.26 -25.73 -8.76
CA VAL A 274 -28.61 -27.15 -8.78
C VAL A 274 -29.71 -27.46 -7.73
N ALA A 275 -29.57 -26.96 -6.51
CA ALA A 275 -30.53 -27.16 -5.44
C ALA A 275 -31.94 -26.63 -5.81
N ILE A 276 -32.02 -25.39 -6.34
CA ILE A 276 -33.28 -24.76 -6.79
C ILE A 276 -33.96 -25.62 -7.87
N THR A 277 -33.16 -26.03 -8.88
CA THR A 277 -33.69 -26.84 -9.98
C THR A 277 -34.17 -28.22 -9.52
N LEU A 278 -33.37 -28.93 -8.71
CA LEU A 278 -33.68 -30.24 -8.21
C LEU A 278 -34.88 -30.21 -7.24
N ALA A 279 -34.95 -29.20 -6.36
CA ALA A 279 -36.08 -29.04 -5.45
C ALA A 279 -37.40 -28.88 -6.19
N TYR A 280 -37.40 -28.07 -7.26
CA TYR A 280 -38.61 -27.90 -8.10
C TYR A 280 -38.97 -29.16 -8.86
N LEU A 281 -38.02 -29.79 -9.57
CA LEU A 281 -38.26 -30.99 -10.38
C LEU A 281 -38.67 -32.18 -9.52
N TRP A 282 -38.05 -32.37 -8.35
CA TRP A 282 -38.39 -33.42 -7.43
C TRP A 282 -39.82 -33.26 -6.89
N SER A 283 -40.18 -32.07 -6.45
CA SER A 283 -41.55 -31.80 -5.96
C SER A 283 -42.60 -32.00 -7.05
N LEU A 284 -42.28 -31.61 -8.28
CA LEU A 284 -43.14 -31.88 -9.43
C LEU A 284 -43.30 -33.39 -9.71
N ALA A 285 -42.18 -34.13 -9.62
CA ALA A 285 -42.21 -35.58 -9.79
C ALA A 285 -43.06 -36.25 -8.70
N LEU A 286 -43.00 -35.81 -7.44
CA LEU A 286 -43.85 -36.31 -6.35
C LEU A 286 -45.33 -36.07 -6.64
N ILE A 287 -45.71 -34.91 -7.15
CA ILE A 287 -47.11 -34.62 -7.52
C ILE A 287 -47.59 -35.53 -8.64
N ILE A 288 -46.74 -35.84 -9.62
CA ILE A 288 -47.12 -36.63 -10.80
C ILE A 288 -47.15 -38.14 -10.49
N PHE A 289 -46.14 -38.66 -9.74
CA PHE A 289 -45.90 -40.09 -9.61
C PHE A 289 -46.34 -40.66 -8.25
N THR A 290 -46.74 -39.82 -7.29
CA THR A 290 -47.16 -40.28 -5.94
C THR A 290 -48.54 -39.76 -5.56
N ASP A 291 -49.09 -40.26 -4.44
CA ASP A 291 -50.38 -39.87 -3.91
C ASP A 291 -50.43 -38.41 -3.43
N VAL A 292 -49.32 -37.73 -3.37
CA VAL A 292 -49.21 -36.30 -3.02
C VAL A 292 -49.97 -35.40 -4.00
N GLY A 293 -50.16 -35.80 -5.25
CA GLY A 293 -50.96 -35.09 -6.23
C GLY A 293 -52.46 -35.22 -6.10
N LYS A 294 -53.00 -36.07 -5.18
CA LYS A 294 -54.40 -36.27 -4.96
C LYS A 294 -55.10 -35.07 -4.30
N ILE A 295 -56.37 -34.90 -4.57
CA ILE A 295 -57.21 -33.77 -4.12
C ILE A 295 -57.26 -33.61 -2.61
N SER A 296 -57.26 -34.73 -1.88
CA SER A 296 -57.39 -34.74 -0.42
C SER A 296 -56.09 -34.68 0.36
N TYR A 297 -54.94 -34.57 -0.33
CA TYR A 297 -53.64 -34.49 0.34
C TYR A 297 -53.47 -33.20 1.12
N ARG A 298 -53.05 -33.30 2.39
CA ARG A 298 -52.66 -32.19 3.28
C ARG A 298 -51.27 -32.44 3.78
N SER A 299 -50.48 -31.42 3.90
CA SER A 299 -49.11 -31.47 4.40
C SER A 299 -49.02 -30.77 5.76
N ASP A 300 -48.49 -31.47 6.75
CA ASP A 300 -48.21 -30.95 8.10
C ASP A 300 -46.72 -30.68 8.26
N SER A 301 -46.14 -29.92 7.34
CA SER A 301 -44.71 -29.58 7.37
C SER A 301 -44.40 -28.60 8.48
N GLU A 302 -43.46 -28.93 9.38
CA GLU A 302 -42.92 -28.02 10.40
C GLU A 302 -41.76 -27.18 9.87
N LEU A 303 -41.83 -25.85 10.02
CA LEU A 303 -40.87 -24.90 9.45
C LEU A 303 -39.43 -25.10 9.96
N PHE A 304 -39.27 -25.51 11.22
CA PHE A 304 -37.97 -25.65 11.90
C PHE A 304 -37.85 -26.97 12.65
N ALA A 305 -38.16 -28.06 12.01
CA ALA A 305 -38.01 -29.36 12.64
C ALA A 305 -36.54 -29.74 12.80
N ILE A 306 -36.08 -29.87 14.03
CA ILE A 306 -34.77 -30.41 14.41
C ILE A 306 -35.02 -31.85 14.94
N LYS A 307 -35.44 -32.73 14.07
CA LYS A 307 -35.64 -34.14 14.43
C LYS A 307 -35.11 -35.03 13.30
N LEU A 308 -34.40 -36.09 13.64
CA LEU A 308 -33.83 -37.08 12.70
C LEU A 308 -34.87 -37.80 11.82
N ALA A 309 -36.12 -37.67 12.08
CA ALA A 309 -37.22 -38.39 11.42
C ALA A 309 -38.37 -37.46 10.95
N ALA A 310 -38.13 -36.19 10.82
CA ALA A 310 -39.17 -35.16 10.62
C ALA A 310 -39.64 -35.02 9.17
N PHE A 311 -39.19 -35.88 8.25
CA PHE A 311 -39.61 -35.78 6.85
C PHE A 311 -40.69 -36.81 6.59
N GLU A 312 -41.92 -36.32 6.51
CA GLU A 312 -43.02 -37.17 6.08
C GLU A 312 -42.85 -37.66 4.63
N ASN A 313 -43.38 -38.84 4.38
CA ASN A 313 -43.48 -39.36 3.03
C ASN A 313 -44.36 -38.43 2.20
N GLY A 314 -43.77 -37.55 1.38
CA GLY A 314 -44.53 -36.67 0.52
C GLY A 314 -44.28 -35.15 0.78
N ALA A 315 -43.34 -34.75 1.61
CA ALA A 315 -42.96 -33.34 1.75
C ALA A 315 -42.56 -32.74 0.40
N LEU A 316 -43.12 -31.57 0.09
CA LEU A 316 -42.84 -30.81 -1.14
C LEU A 316 -41.78 -29.74 -0.83
N PHE A 317 -40.89 -29.45 -1.75
CA PHE A 317 -39.75 -28.53 -1.58
C PHE A 317 -39.86 -27.30 -2.49
N PHE A 318 -41.05 -26.90 -2.94
CA PHE A 318 -41.25 -25.67 -3.72
C PHE A 318 -40.95 -24.44 -2.92
N ASP A 319 -41.22 -24.42 -1.65
CA ASP A 319 -40.91 -23.40 -0.67
C ASP A 319 -39.40 -23.18 -0.58
N VAL A 320 -38.61 -24.27 -0.47
CA VAL A 320 -37.16 -24.22 -0.45
C VAL A 320 -36.58 -23.58 -1.72
N ALA A 321 -37.09 -24.00 -2.90
CA ALA A 321 -36.66 -23.43 -4.18
C ALA A 321 -36.95 -21.91 -4.28
N CYS A 322 -38.14 -21.50 -3.85
CA CYS A 322 -38.57 -20.10 -3.87
C CYS A 322 -37.82 -19.25 -2.85
N VAL A 323 -37.69 -19.72 -1.62
CA VAL A 323 -36.99 -19.00 -0.54
C VAL A 323 -35.50 -18.86 -0.83
N MET A 324 -34.85 -19.92 -1.32
CA MET A 324 -33.47 -19.88 -1.72
C MET A 324 -33.26 -18.83 -2.83
N THR A 325 -34.11 -18.81 -3.86
CA THR A 325 -34.05 -17.81 -4.92
C THR A 325 -34.23 -16.40 -4.38
N PHE A 326 -35.21 -16.17 -3.54
CA PHE A 326 -35.48 -14.88 -2.91
C PHE A 326 -34.27 -14.41 -2.06
N PHE A 327 -33.77 -15.29 -1.18
CA PHE A 327 -32.65 -14.94 -0.31
C PHE A 327 -31.37 -14.67 -1.07
N LEU A 328 -31.08 -15.43 -2.11
CA LEU A 328 -29.92 -15.15 -2.96
C LEU A 328 -30.03 -13.80 -3.66
N LEU A 329 -31.22 -13.45 -4.19
CA LEU A 329 -31.45 -12.13 -4.81
C LEU A 329 -31.37 -11.00 -3.77
N ALA A 330 -32.00 -11.16 -2.60
CA ALA A 330 -31.98 -10.19 -1.52
C ALA A 330 -30.56 -9.95 -1.00
N GLY A 331 -29.81 -11.02 -0.73
CA GLY A 331 -28.40 -10.95 -0.31
C GLY A 331 -27.56 -10.20 -1.31
N ARG A 332 -27.67 -10.49 -2.61
CA ARG A 332 -26.91 -9.80 -3.65
C ARG A 332 -27.25 -8.31 -3.78
N ILE A 333 -28.52 -7.95 -3.62
CA ILE A 333 -28.94 -6.53 -3.65
C ILE A 333 -28.46 -5.79 -2.39
N PHE A 334 -28.55 -6.44 -1.22
CA PHE A 334 -28.06 -5.87 0.03
C PHE A 334 -26.55 -5.60 -0.04
N VAL A 335 -25.76 -6.58 -0.46
CA VAL A 335 -24.33 -6.46 -0.72
C VAL A 335 -24.02 -5.30 -1.65
N ARG A 336 -24.80 -5.14 -2.74
CA ARG A 336 -24.60 -4.03 -3.69
C ARG A 336 -24.89 -2.67 -3.08
N LYS A 337 -25.86 -2.56 -2.16
CA LYS A 337 -26.26 -1.29 -1.52
C LYS A 337 -25.27 -0.87 -0.43
N SER A 338 -24.71 -1.83 0.31
CA SER A 338 -23.72 -1.55 1.37
C SER A 338 -22.35 -1.07 0.83
N ARG A 339 -22.10 -1.21 -0.48
CA ARG A 339 -20.86 -0.85 -1.16
C ARG A 339 -20.98 0.51 -1.85
N ALA A 340 -21.19 1.60 -1.08
CA ALA A 340 -20.91 2.93 -1.62
C ALA A 340 -19.38 3.06 -1.81
N SER A 341 -18.92 3.07 -3.06
CA SER A 341 -17.48 3.17 -3.35
C SER A 341 -16.96 4.58 -3.16
N LEU A 342 -15.76 4.73 -2.62
CA LEU A 342 -15.08 6.03 -2.47
C LEU A 342 -15.02 6.84 -3.77
N PRO A 343 -14.81 6.25 -4.98
CA PRO A 343 -14.91 6.99 -6.23
C PRO A 343 -16.26 7.69 -6.43
N VAL A 344 -17.37 7.10 -5.98
CA VAL A 344 -18.69 7.74 -6.05
C VAL A 344 -18.79 8.90 -5.07
N GLU A 345 -18.26 8.77 -3.86
CA GLU A 345 -18.19 9.86 -2.88
C GLU A 345 -17.32 11.01 -3.38
N LEU A 346 -16.13 10.72 -3.89
CA LEU A 346 -15.22 11.74 -4.45
C LEU A 346 -15.84 12.46 -5.67
N SER A 347 -16.72 11.79 -6.42
CA SER A 347 -17.40 12.44 -7.54
C SER A 347 -18.31 13.58 -7.13
N GLN A 348 -18.78 13.62 -5.87
CA GLN A 348 -19.61 14.71 -5.32
C GLN A 348 -18.81 16.01 -5.12
N TYR A 349 -17.50 15.90 -4.93
CA TYR A 349 -16.61 17.06 -4.79
C TYR A 349 -16.06 17.54 -6.13
N LYS A 350 -16.35 16.84 -7.23
CA LYS A 350 -16.01 17.32 -8.57
C LYS A 350 -16.87 18.55 -8.91
N PRO A 351 -16.27 19.56 -9.52
CA PRO A 351 -17.04 20.71 -9.99
C PRO A 351 -18.15 20.28 -10.94
N VAL A 352 -19.35 20.83 -10.76
CA VAL A 352 -20.47 20.52 -11.65
C VAL A 352 -20.14 21.02 -13.06
N PRO A 353 -20.26 20.17 -14.10
CA PRO A 353 -20.09 20.62 -15.47
C PRO A 353 -21.05 21.80 -15.74
N ASN A 354 -20.58 22.90 -16.27
CA ASN A 354 -21.28 24.15 -16.52
C ASN A 354 -21.45 25.10 -15.32
N SER A 355 -20.88 24.82 -14.14
CA SER A 355 -20.82 25.86 -13.09
C SER A 355 -19.85 26.98 -13.51
N THR A 356 -20.20 28.21 -13.13
CA THR A 356 -19.41 29.40 -13.41
C THR A 356 -18.62 29.84 -12.17
N VAL A 357 -17.49 30.45 -12.39
CA VAL A 357 -16.60 31.01 -11.36
C VAL A 357 -16.27 32.47 -11.75
N ILE A 358 -16.17 33.33 -10.76
CA ILE A 358 -15.78 34.71 -10.97
C ILE A 358 -14.27 34.78 -11.20
N VAL A 359 -13.87 35.18 -12.39
CA VAL A 359 -12.47 35.40 -12.79
C VAL A 359 -12.18 36.90 -12.76
N VAL A 360 -11.09 37.29 -12.12
CA VAL A 360 -10.64 38.66 -12.04
C VAL A 360 -9.57 38.91 -13.10
N ARG A 361 -9.89 39.64 -14.16
CA ARG A 361 -8.96 39.97 -15.24
C ARG A 361 -8.56 41.43 -15.18
N LYS A 362 -7.26 41.70 -15.26
CA LYS A 362 -6.77 43.10 -15.41
C LYS A 362 -6.90 43.53 -16.86
N LEU A 363 -7.59 44.63 -17.07
CA LEU A 363 -7.72 45.24 -18.39
C LEU A 363 -6.38 45.88 -18.80
N ARG A 364 -5.87 45.51 -19.97
CA ARG A 364 -4.57 45.96 -20.49
C ARG A 364 -4.47 47.49 -20.68
N ASN A 365 -5.58 48.19 -20.81
CA ASN A 365 -5.61 49.62 -21.10
C ASN A 365 -5.79 50.55 -19.90
N ASN A 366 -6.33 50.12 -18.75
CA ASN A 366 -6.66 51.02 -17.62
C ASN A 366 -6.28 50.53 -16.25
N GLY A 367 -5.59 49.36 -16.12
CA GLY A 367 -5.26 48.81 -14.81
C GLY A 367 -6.47 48.39 -13.93
N LYS A 368 -7.70 48.65 -14.39
CA LYS A 368 -8.92 48.23 -13.67
C LYS A 368 -9.13 46.74 -13.81
N SER A 369 -9.41 46.08 -12.69
CA SER A 369 -9.82 44.67 -12.65
C SER A 369 -11.31 44.58 -12.97
N ILE A 370 -11.68 43.70 -13.89
CA ILE A 370 -13.06 43.35 -14.21
C ILE A 370 -13.32 41.92 -13.72
N GLU A 371 -14.43 41.75 -13.03
CA GLU A 371 -14.95 40.46 -12.63
C GLU A 371 -15.84 39.93 -13.75
N GLN A 372 -15.53 38.73 -14.23
CA GLN A 372 -16.28 38.07 -15.28
C GLN A 372 -16.62 36.64 -14.84
N GLU A 373 -17.88 36.25 -14.99
CA GLU A 373 -18.28 34.86 -14.82
C GLU A 373 -17.82 34.03 -16.01
N VAL A 374 -17.03 33.00 -15.73
CA VAL A 374 -16.46 32.07 -16.73
C VAL A 374 -16.82 30.64 -16.34
N PRO A 375 -17.25 29.80 -17.29
CA PRO A 375 -17.42 28.38 -17.01
C PRO A 375 -16.10 27.74 -16.57
N ILE A 376 -16.14 26.83 -15.58
CA ILE A 376 -14.93 26.18 -15.01
C ILE A 376 -14.09 25.50 -16.09
N GLN A 377 -14.72 24.96 -17.13
CA GLN A 377 -14.03 24.31 -18.24
C GLN A 377 -13.14 25.25 -19.08
N LYS A 378 -13.37 26.57 -19.00
CA LYS A 378 -12.60 27.62 -19.72
C LYS A 378 -11.56 28.30 -18.84
N LEU A 379 -11.32 27.82 -17.63
CA LEU A 379 -10.28 28.35 -16.76
C LEU A 379 -8.89 27.93 -17.27
N ASN A 380 -7.98 28.90 -17.27
CA ASN A 380 -6.57 28.68 -17.63
C ASN A 380 -5.67 28.80 -16.39
N VAL A 381 -4.53 28.13 -16.46
CA VAL A 381 -3.47 28.31 -15.47
C VAL A 381 -3.02 29.77 -15.47
N GLY A 382 -2.94 30.39 -14.28
CA GLY A 382 -2.61 31.79 -14.09
C GLY A 382 -3.81 32.73 -13.95
N ASP A 383 -5.04 32.28 -14.21
CA ASP A 383 -6.25 33.07 -13.93
C ASP A 383 -6.40 33.30 -12.42
N ASP A 384 -6.86 34.50 -12.04
CA ASP A 384 -7.21 34.80 -10.66
C ASP A 384 -8.72 34.63 -10.48
N ILE A 385 -9.14 33.75 -9.58
CA ILE A 385 -10.54 33.45 -9.29
C ILE A 385 -10.95 33.86 -7.89
N ILE A 386 -12.23 34.18 -7.70
CA ILE A 386 -12.82 34.41 -6.39
C ILE A 386 -13.74 33.24 -6.06
N VAL A 387 -13.46 32.60 -4.93
CA VAL A 387 -14.28 31.49 -4.39
C VAL A 387 -15.05 32.02 -3.18
N PRO A 388 -16.39 32.07 -3.23
CA PRO A 388 -17.22 32.51 -2.12
C PRO A 388 -17.08 31.62 -0.88
N ALA A 389 -17.52 32.13 0.27
CA ALA A 389 -17.61 31.32 1.50
C ALA A 389 -18.56 30.15 1.29
N GLY A 390 -18.17 28.98 1.83
CA GLY A 390 -18.94 27.72 1.73
C GLY A 390 -18.94 27.05 0.36
N ALA A 391 -18.31 27.64 -0.67
CA ALA A 391 -18.24 27.05 -2.00
C ALA A 391 -17.12 26.02 -2.14
N ILE A 392 -17.32 25.04 -3.03
CA ILE A 392 -16.28 24.07 -3.38
C ILE A 392 -15.24 24.77 -4.26
N ILE A 393 -13.96 24.61 -3.93
CA ILE A 393 -12.82 25.11 -4.70
C ILE A 393 -12.70 24.24 -5.96
N PRO A 394 -12.79 24.83 -7.17
CA PRO A 394 -12.87 24.06 -8.41
C PRO A 394 -11.52 23.68 -9.01
N VAL A 395 -10.42 24.23 -8.52
CA VAL A 395 -9.06 24.12 -9.09
C VAL A 395 -8.01 23.98 -7.99
N ASP A 396 -6.82 23.50 -8.35
CA ASP A 396 -5.67 23.65 -7.48
C ASP A 396 -5.03 25.01 -7.71
N GLY A 397 -4.67 25.70 -6.64
CA GLY A 397 -4.16 27.04 -6.74
C GLY A 397 -3.42 27.54 -5.50
N VAL A 398 -3.00 28.79 -5.57
CA VAL A 398 -2.35 29.51 -4.46
C VAL A 398 -3.21 30.70 -4.07
N VAL A 399 -3.43 30.89 -2.78
CA VAL A 399 -4.19 32.02 -2.24
C VAL A 399 -3.40 33.31 -2.46
N ILE A 400 -3.97 34.24 -3.17
CA ILE A 400 -3.39 35.58 -3.42
C ILE A 400 -4.06 36.67 -2.61
N GLY A 401 -5.22 36.38 -1.98
CA GLY A 401 -5.93 37.32 -1.12
C GLY A 401 -6.94 36.62 -0.24
N GLY A 402 -7.03 37.07 1.00
CA GLY A 402 -7.88 36.50 2.03
C GLY A 402 -7.18 35.47 2.91
N SER A 403 -7.87 35.01 3.93
CA SER A 403 -7.50 33.90 4.80
C SER A 403 -8.76 33.19 5.26
N ALA A 404 -8.76 31.86 5.24
CA ALA A 404 -9.91 31.06 5.67
C ALA A 404 -9.44 29.70 6.18
N ILE A 405 -10.31 29.02 6.92
CA ILE A 405 -10.16 27.59 7.23
C ILE A 405 -10.87 26.83 6.12
N ILE A 406 -10.13 26.08 5.33
CA ILE A 406 -10.68 25.23 4.28
C ILE A 406 -10.88 23.80 4.80
N ASP A 407 -11.95 23.16 4.38
CA ASP A 407 -12.20 21.74 4.66
C ASP A 407 -11.67 20.90 3.49
N ALA A 408 -10.58 20.19 3.74
CA ALA A 408 -9.91 19.32 2.78
C ALA A 408 -10.18 17.82 3.03
N CYS A 409 -11.31 17.49 3.68
CA CYS A 409 -11.70 16.09 3.95
C CYS A 409 -11.82 15.25 2.68
N ALA A 410 -12.13 15.83 1.52
CA ALA A 410 -12.13 15.12 0.23
C ALA A 410 -10.77 14.48 -0.11
N LEU A 411 -9.66 15.05 0.39
CA LEU A 411 -8.30 14.55 0.23
C LEU A 411 -7.76 13.88 1.51
N GLY A 412 -8.58 13.71 2.54
CA GLY A 412 -8.17 13.12 3.82
C GLY A 412 -7.30 14.01 4.71
N LEU A 413 -7.17 15.30 4.38
CA LEU A 413 -6.31 16.23 5.11
C LEU A 413 -7.00 16.96 6.27
N GLY A 414 -8.33 16.83 6.37
CA GLY A 414 -9.12 17.52 7.38
C GLY A 414 -9.20 19.04 7.16
N LYS A 415 -9.31 19.82 8.24
CA LYS A 415 -9.41 21.28 8.17
C LYS A 415 -8.03 21.92 8.18
N ILE A 416 -7.76 22.77 7.18
CA ILE A 416 -6.48 23.46 6.99
C ILE A 416 -6.69 24.96 7.05
N ALA A 417 -5.95 25.64 7.92
CA ALA A 417 -5.91 27.10 7.92
C ALA A 417 -5.02 27.61 6.77
N THR A 418 -5.58 28.39 5.86
CA THR A 418 -4.84 28.93 4.73
C THR A 418 -4.71 30.45 4.82
N LYS A 419 -3.57 30.97 4.38
CA LYS A 419 -3.21 32.38 4.29
C LYS A 419 -2.74 32.69 2.88
N VAL A 420 -2.42 33.96 2.62
CA VAL A 420 -1.77 34.36 1.37
C VAL A 420 -0.50 33.54 1.14
N ASN A 421 -0.29 33.09 -0.06
CA ASN A 421 0.72 32.10 -0.53
C ASN A 421 0.46 30.65 -0.07
N GLY A 422 -0.64 30.36 0.65
CA GLY A 422 -1.02 29.00 0.98
C GLY A 422 -1.59 28.25 -0.22
N LYS A 423 -1.27 26.98 -0.34
CA LYS A 423 -1.81 26.08 -1.38
C LYS A 423 -3.25 25.70 -1.03
N VAL A 424 -4.10 25.63 -2.04
CA VAL A 424 -5.49 25.15 -1.95
C VAL A 424 -5.74 24.15 -3.09
N TYR A 425 -6.66 23.23 -2.86
CA TYR A 425 -6.85 22.09 -3.73
C TYR A 425 -8.30 21.97 -4.19
N ALA A 426 -8.48 21.44 -5.39
CA ALA A 426 -9.81 21.15 -5.93
C ALA A 426 -10.58 20.18 -5.02
N GLY A 427 -11.89 20.41 -4.89
CA GLY A 427 -12.75 19.59 -4.03
C GLY A 427 -12.76 20.00 -2.55
N CYS A 428 -11.85 20.88 -2.11
CA CYS A 428 -11.93 21.45 -0.77
C CYS A 428 -13.10 22.43 -0.67
N VAL A 429 -13.71 22.52 0.50
CA VAL A 429 -14.78 23.48 0.77
C VAL A 429 -14.18 24.71 1.45
N ASN A 430 -14.42 25.88 0.87
CA ASN A 430 -13.99 27.13 1.45
C ASN A 430 -14.75 27.43 2.76
N GLY A 431 -14.08 28.03 3.72
CA GLY A 431 -14.67 28.39 5.01
C GLY A 431 -15.55 29.64 4.96
N GLU A 432 -15.47 30.45 6.00
CA GLU A 432 -16.40 31.58 6.24
C GLU A 432 -16.14 32.80 5.39
N LYS A 433 -14.96 32.93 4.76
CA LYS A 433 -14.57 34.14 4.02
C LYS A 433 -14.25 33.82 2.57
N ALA A 434 -14.55 34.73 1.66
CA ALA A 434 -14.18 34.61 0.27
C ALA A 434 -12.64 34.58 0.12
N LEU A 435 -12.16 33.71 -0.74
CA LEU A 435 -10.74 33.57 -1.07
C LEU A 435 -10.49 33.97 -2.52
N LYS A 436 -9.43 34.73 -2.75
CA LYS A 436 -8.91 34.98 -4.08
C LYS A 436 -7.74 34.01 -4.35
N ILE A 437 -7.86 33.21 -5.39
CA ILE A 437 -6.97 32.09 -5.69
C ILE A 437 -6.40 32.26 -7.09
N ARG A 438 -5.08 32.11 -7.25
CA ARG A 438 -4.44 31.99 -8.55
C ARG A 438 -4.40 30.53 -8.96
N VAL A 439 -4.92 30.22 -10.13
CA VAL A 439 -5.05 28.89 -10.68
C VAL A 439 -3.68 28.31 -11.05
N VAL A 440 -3.34 27.14 -10.49
CA VAL A 440 -2.11 26.40 -10.80
C VAL A 440 -2.42 25.17 -11.66
N ALA A 441 -3.50 24.43 -11.36
CA ALA A 441 -3.92 23.29 -12.15
C ALA A 441 -5.45 23.20 -12.24
N THR A 442 -5.97 22.70 -13.37
CA THR A 442 -7.40 22.58 -13.66
C THR A 442 -7.77 21.18 -14.13
N GLY A 443 -9.02 20.79 -13.92
CA GLY A 443 -9.64 19.57 -14.48
C GLY A 443 -8.92 18.30 -14.09
N HIS A 444 -8.43 17.54 -15.07
CA HIS A 444 -7.76 16.25 -14.86
C HIS A 444 -6.36 16.35 -14.24
N ARG A 445 -5.77 17.54 -14.20
CA ARG A 445 -4.44 17.82 -13.62
C ARG A 445 -4.48 18.18 -12.14
N THR A 446 -5.65 18.19 -11.51
CA THR A 446 -5.81 18.49 -10.08
C THR A 446 -5.49 17.29 -9.19
N TRP A 447 -5.11 17.54 -7.94
CA TRP A 447 -4.88 16.52 -6.93
C TRP A 447 -6.11 15.63 -6.69
N LEU A 448 -7.30 16.21 -6.65
CA LEU A 448 -8.54 15.44 -6.53
C LEU A 448 -8.69 14.44 -7.69
N ALA A 449 -8.36 14.86 -8.92
CA ALA A 449 -8.44 13.98 -10.09
C ALA A 449 -7.38 12.87 -10.03
N ALA A 450 -6.16 13.16 -9.57
CA ALA A 450 -5.09 12.18 -9.40
C ALA A 450 -5.45 11.15 -8.32
N VAL A 451 -5.93 11.59 -7.15
CA VAL A 451 -6.41 10.70 -6.08
C VAL A 451 -7.57 9.83 -6.56
N TYR A 452 -8.52 10.42 -7.29
CA TYR A 452 -9.63 9.67 -7.87
C TYR A 452 -9.14 8.55 -8.81
N ARG A 453 -8.19 8.85 -9.71
CA ARG A 453 -7.62 7.85 -10.63
C ARG A 453 -6.87 6.76 -9.86
N TRP A 454 -6.04 7.15 -8.87
CA TRP A 454 -5.34 6.18 -8.03
C TRP A 454 -6.30 5.20 -7.35
N VAL A 455 -7.34 5.71 -6.68
CA VAL A 455 -8.33 4.87 -6.00
C VAL A 455 -9.11 4.01 -7.00
N ALA A 456 -9.43 4.53 -8.17
CA ALA A 456 -10.10 3.77 -9.23
C ALA A 456 -9.22 2.61 -9.73
N ILE A 457 -7.93 2.87 -9.99
CA ILE A 457 -6.96 1.86 -10.43
C ILE A 457 -6.72 0.83 -9.31
N SER A 458 -6.53 1.27 -8.07
CA SER A 458 -6.32 0.37 -6.93
C SER A 458 -7.51 -0.56 -6.71
N SER A 459 -8.73 -0.09 -6.98
CA SER A 459 -9.93 -0.92 -6.90
C SER A 459 -10.02 -2.00 -7.98
N ILE A 460 -9.39 -1.79 -9.14
CA ILE A 460 -9.31 -2.75 -10.25
C ILE A 460 -8.24 -3.81 -9.96
N ASN A 461 -7.08 -3.41 -9.43
CA ASN A 461 -5.94 -4.30 -9.17
C ASN A 461 -6.14 -5.24 -7.96
N GLN A 462 -7.27 -5.19 -7.29
CA GLN A 462 -7.59 -6.08 -6.16
C GLN A 462 -7.79 -7.55 -6.56
N ASP A 463 -7.97 -7.83 -7.83
CA ASP A 463 -8.41 -9.13 -8.33
C ASP A 463 -7.44 -10.29 -8.11
N HIS A 464 -6.14 -10.02 -7.93
CA HIS A 464 -5.12 -11.06 -7.75
C HIS A 464 -5.15 -11.72 -6.35
N SER A 465 -5.60 -11.01 -5.33
CA SER A 465 -5.69 -11.56 -3.97
C SER A 465 -6.88 -12.51 -3.80
N ASP A 466 -7.88 -12.34 -4.66
CA ASP A 466 -9.10 -13.13 -4.63
C ASP A 466 -8.97 -14.47 -5.33
N ALA A 467 -7.93 -14.66 -6.15
CA ALA A 467 -7.74 -15.87 -6.93
C ALA A 467 -7.66 -17.13 -6.05
N LEU A 468 -7.01 -17.07 -4.88
CA LEU A 468 -6.90 -18.21 -3.98
C LEU A 468 -8.22 -18.51 -3.27
N ALA A 469 -8.90 -17.48 -2.74
CA ALA A 469 -10.19 -17.61 -2.07
C ALA A 469 -11.26 -18.08 -3.06
N THR A 470 -11.27 -17.52 -4.27
CA THR A 470 -12.16 -17.93 -5.36
C THR A 470 -11.86 -19.36 -5.81
N LYS A 471 -10.60 -19.77 -5.89
CA LYS A 471 -10.20 -21.13 -6.25
C LYS A 471 -10.65 -22.13 -5.20
N THR A 472 -10.48 -21.84 -3.90
CA THR A 472 -10.97 -22.71 -2.81
C THR A 472 -12.48 -22.77 -2.79
N ALA A 473 -13.18 -21.66 -2.99
CA ALA A 473 -14.64 -21.62 -3.06
C ALA A 473 -15.16 -22.38 -4.30
N SER A 474 -14.49 -22.31 -5.44
CA SER A 474 -14.87 -23.05 -6.65
C SER A 474 -14.68 -24.58 -6.50
N PHE A 475 -13.77 -25.03 -5.65
CA PHE A 475 -13.61 -26.46 -5.31
C PHE A 475 -14.75 -26.95 -4.40
N LEU A 476 -15.26 -26.10 -3.52
CA LEU A 476 -16.33 -26.45 -2.58
C LEU A 476 -17.62 -26.86 -3.29
N VAL A 477 -17.98 -26.25 -4.43
CA VAL A 477 -19.22 -26.55 -5.15
C VAL A 477 -19.26 -27.97 -5.71
N PRO A 478 -18.24 -28.45 -6.48
CA PRO A 478 -18.24 -29.85 -6.95
C PRO A 478 -18.18 -30.86 -5.81
N THR A 479 -17.42 -30.56 -4.74
CA THR A 479 -17.34 -31.45 -3.55
C THR A 479 -18.66 -31.52 -2.83
N ALA A 480 -19.38 -30.40 -2.68
CA ALA A 480 -20.71 -30.40 -2.09
C ALA A 480 -21.73 -31.20 -2.91
N ILE A 481 -21.68 -31.12 -4.23
CA ILE A 481 -22.53 -31.93 -5.13
C ILE A 481 -22.20 -33.43 -4.97
N ALA A 482 -20.91 -33.78 -4.91
CA ALA A 482 -20.50 -35.15 -4.69
C ALA A 482 -20.93 -35.70 -3.32
N ILE A 483 -20.76 -34.88 -2.26
CA ILE A 483 -21.24 -35.23 -0.91
C ILE A 483 -22.75 -35.40 -0.91
N ALA A 484 -23.51 -34.50 -1.52
CA ALA A 484 -24.99 -34.60 -1.58
C ALA A 484 -25.45 -35.86 -2.33
N PHE A 485 -24.75 -36.24 -3.41
CA PHE A 485 -25.07 -37.48 -4.11
C PHE A 485 -24.77 -38.73 -3.27
N THR A 486 -23.64 -38.74 -2.58
CA THR A 486 -23.24 -39.83 -1.68
C THR A 486 -24.21 -39.94 -0.50
N ASP A 487 -24.57 -38.79 0.09
CA ASP A 487 -25.55 -38.70 1.18
C ASP A 487 -26.92 -39.22 0.77
N PHE A 488 -27.41 -38.79 -0.39
CA PHE A 488 -28.63 -39.31 -0.99
C PHE A 488 -28.60 -40.85 -1.09
N SER A 489 -27.52 -41.40 -1.62
CA SER A 489 -27.39 -42.85 -1.81
C SER A 489 -27.36 -43.61 -0.47
N LEU A 490 -26.62 -43.10 0.51
CA LEU A 490 -26.56 -43.71 1.85
C LEU A 490 -27.89 -43.66 2.57
N TRP A 491 -28.58 -42.53 2.58
CA TRP A 491 -29.92 -42.43 3.22
C TRP A 491 -31.00 -43.25 2.50
N ALA A 492 -30.95 -43.28 1.15
CA ALA A 492 -31.89 -44.12 0.39
C ALA A 492 -31.72 -45.61 0.71
N LEU A 493 -30.49 -46.06 0.88
CA LEU A 493 -30.20 -47.45 1.27
C LEU A 493 -30.52 -47.74 2.74
N ALA A 494 -30.26 -46.78 3.64
CA ALA A 494 -30.46 -46.98 5.07
C ALA A 494 -31.93 -46.94 5.50
N THR A 495 -32.71 -46.01 4.91
CA THR A 495 -34.11 -45.77 5.36
C THR A 495 -35.19 -46.33 4.45
N ASN A 496 -34.83 -46.74 3.23
CA ASN A 496 -35.79 -47.11 2.18
C ASN A 496 -36.81 -45.99 1.82
N ASN A 497 -36.52 -44.74 2.28
CA ASN A 497 -37.34 -43.56 2.03
C ASN A 497 -36.61 -42.58 1.14
N VAL A 498 -36.92 -42.60 -0.14
CA VAL A 498 -36.23 -41.78 -1.17
C VAL A 498 -36.48 -40.30 -0.98
N ASN A 499 -37.64 -39.90 -0.43
CA ASN A 499 -37.94 -38.50 -0.18
C ASN A 499 -37.13 -37.93 0.99
N GLN A 500 -36.91 -38.72 2.03
CA GLN A 500 -36.03 -38.37 3.14
C GLN A 500 -34.56 -38.22 2.67
N ALA A 501 -34.09 -39.19 1.87
CA ALA A 501 -32.74 -39.12 1.26
C ALA A 501 -32.57 -37.87 0.38
N PHE A 502 -33.62 -37.49 -0.35
CA PHE A 502 -33.58 -36.26 -1.15
C PHE A 502 -33.57 -35.02 -0.27
N ALA A 503 -34.30 -35.00 0.84
CA ALA A 503 -34.30 -33.86 1.75
C ALA A 503 -32.92 -33.61 2.38
N THR A 504 -32.23 -34.65 2.84
CA THR A 504 -30.86 -34.51 3.40
C THR A 504 -29.85 -34.01 2.34
N ALA A 505 -29.87 -34.58 1.15
CA ALA A 505 -29.07 -34.15 0.04
C ALA A 505 -29.37 -32.69 -0.38
N LEU A 506 -30.63 -32.28 -0.38
CA LEU A 506 -31.05 -30.92 -0.64
C LEU A 506 -30.58 -29.97 0.48
N ALA A 507 -30.58 -30.40 1.74
CA ALA A 507 -30.04 -29.63 2.86
C ALA A 507 -28.52 -29.45 2.72
N VAL A 508 -27.79 -30.48 2.27
CA VAL A 508 -26.35 -30.35 1.96
C VAL A 508 -26.11 -29.29 0.88
N LEU A 509 -26.85 -29.30 -0.22
CA LEU A 509 -26.71 -28.31 -1.27
C LEU A 509 -27.14 -26.89 -0.82
N GLY A 510 -28.17 -26.84 0.06
CA GLY A 510 -28.75 -25.61 0.56
C GLY A 510 -27.91 -24.89 1.60
N CYS A 511 -27.11 -25.60 2.42
CA CYS A 511 -26.29 -25.00 3.47
C CYS A 511 -24.96 -24.45 2.96
N VAL A 512 -24.47 -24.84 1.78
CA VAL A 512 -23.17 -24.47 1.26
C VAL A 512 -23.10 -22.99 0.88
N ALA A 513 -22.17 -22.28 1.46
CA ALA A 513 -21.94 -20.84 1.26
C ALA A 513 -20.57 -20.53 0.61
N PRO A 514 -20.33 -20.91 -0.65
CA PRO A 514 -19.04 -20.71 -1.30
C PRO A 514 -18.74 -19.22 -1.56
N VAL A 515 -19.78 -18.42 -1.72
CA VAL A 515 -19.67 -16.97 -1.91
C VAL A 515 -19.08 -16.28 -0.68
N ALA A 516 -19.41 -16.72 0.53
CA ALA A 516 -18.86 -16.21 1.77
C ALA A 516 -17.33 -16.38 1.80
N LEU A 517 -16.81 -17.52 1.33
CA LEU A 517 -15.37 -17.77 1.19
C LEU A 517 -14.71 -16.87 0.14
N ALA A 518 -15.33 -16.73 -1.03
CA ALA A 518 -14.75 -15.98 -2.14
C ALA A 518 -14.74 -14.46 -1.91
N VAL A 519 -15.81 -13.92 -1.30
CA VAL A 519 -16.01 -12.46 -1.18
C VAL A 519 -15.42 -11.89 0.10
N SER A 520 -15.19 -12.71 1.13
CA SER A 520 -14.77 -12.24 2.45
C SER A 520 -13.45 -11.45 2.44
N ALA A 521 -12.47 -11.87 1.65
CA ALA A 521 -11.17 -11.23 1.55
C ALA A 521 -11.23 -9.94 0.72
N SER A 522 -11.89 -10.00 -0.45
CA SER A 522 -11.96 -8.87 -1.38
C SER A 522 -12.72 -7.68 -0.82
N VAL A 523 -13.85 -7.94 -0.16
CA VAL A 523 -14.66 -6.86 0.44
C VAL A 523 -13.89 -6.18 1.57
N ALA A 524 -13.27 -6.96 2.46
CA ALA A 524 -12.50 -6.41 3.56
C ALA A 524 -11.32 -5.56 3.05
N MET A 525 -10.54 -6.08 2.06
CA MET A 525 -9.43 -5.36 1.46
C MET A 525 -9.87 -4.06 0.80
N ARG A 526 -10.89 -4.12 -0.04
CA ARG A 526 -11.41 -2.94 -0.71
C ARG A 526 -11.85 -1.88 0.29
N GLN A 527 -12.67 -2.26 1.27
CA GLN A 527 -13.15 -1.35 2.30
C GLN A 527 -11.98 -0.74 3.09
N GLY A 528 -10.95 -1.53 3.41
CA GLY A 528 -9.77 -1.05 4.09
C GLY A 528 -8.98 -0.03 3.26
N ILE A 529 -8.71 -0.33 1.99
CA ILE A 529 -8.00 0.58 1.09
C ILE A 529 -8.79 1.88 0.90
N GLU A 530 -10.11 1.80 0.73
CA GLU A 530 -10.96 2.99 0.62
C GLU A 530 -10.97 3.82 1.92
N ASN A 531 -11.00 3.16 3.09
CA ASN A 531 -10.92 3.85 4.38
C ASN A 531 -9.55 4.51 4.60
N ALA A 532 -8.46 3.88 4.16
CA ALA A 532 -7.14 4.48 4.18
C ALA A 532 -7.09 5.74 3.30
N ALA A 533 -7.64 5.66 2.09
CA ALA A 533 -7.69 6.79 1.18
C ALA A 533 -8.52 7.98 1.72
N ARG A 534 -9.61 7.72 2.46
CA ARG A 534 -10.37 8.78 3.17
C ARG A 534 -9.54 9.55 4.19
N LYS A 535 -8.43 8.96 4.66
CA LYS A 535 -7.49 9.58 5.60
C LYS A 535 -6.21 10.09 4.92
N GLY A 536 -6.23 10.23 3.59
CA GLY A 536 -5.08 10.70 2.83
C GLY A 536 -3.95 9.68 2.67
N VAL A 537 -4.22 8.40 2.94
CA VAL A 537 -3.27 7.30 2.76
C VAL A 537 -3.70 6.46 1.57
N LEU A 538 -2.98 6.59 0.47
CA LEU A 538 -3.29 5.91 -0.79
C LEU A 538 -2.49 4.60 -0.86
N ILE A 539 -3.16 3.46 -0.91
CA ILE A 539 -2.55 2.14 -1.04
C ILE A 539 -2.75 1.66 -2.47
N ARG A 540 -1.70 1.13 -3.11
CA ARG A 540 -1.71 0.75 -4.52
C ARG A 540 -2.60 -0.46 -4.80
N ASP A 541 -2.49 -1.51 -4.00
CA ASP A 541 -3.23 -2.75 -4.20
C ASP A 541 -3.37 -3.58 -2.90
N ALA A 542 -4.14 -4.66 -2.97
CA ALA A 542 -4.33 -5.59 -1.86
C ALA A 542 -3.04 -6.38 -1.52
N GLN A 543 -2.13 -6.57 -2.48
CA GLN A 543 -0.85 -7.23 -2.25
C GLN A 543 0.06 -6.38 -1.38
N THR A 544 0.00 -5.06 -1.55
CA THR A 544 0.70 -4.09 -0.69
C THR A 544 0.29 -4.25 0.77
N VAL A 545 -1.03 -4.39 1.06
CA VAL A 545 -1.50 -4.61 2.45
C VAL A 545 -0.93 -5.90 3.04
N ARG A 546 -0.81 -6.96 2.26
CA ARG A 546 -0.21 -8.23 2.71
C ARG A 546 1.30 -8.10 2.94
N ARG A 547 2.01 -7.36 2.06
CA ARG A 547 3.44 -7.09 2.23
C ARG A 547 3.70 -6.23 3.47
N LEU A 548 2.86 -5.23 3.75
CA LEU A 548 2.93 -4.42 4.97
C LEU A 548 2.86 -5.25 6.25
N ASP A 549 2.03 -6.30 6.28
CA ASP A 549 1.94 -7.22 7.44
C ASP A 549 3.23 -8.02 7.65
N GLN A 550 3.98 -8.26 6.59
CA GLN A 550 5.22 -9.04 6.63
C GLN A 550 6.47 -8.20 6.92
N VAL A 551 6.36 -6.87 6.86
CA VAL A 551 7.49 -5.96 7.12
C VAL A 551 7.97 -6.12 8.55
N ASP A 552 9.27 -6.31 8.67
CA ASP A 552 10.00 -6.42 9.94
C ASP A 552 11.03 -5.31 10.13
N THR A 553 11.38 -4.59 9.07
CA THR A 553 12.38 -3.52 9.08
C THR A 553 11.88 -2.31 8.29
N ILE A 554 11.97 -1.12 8.87
CA ILE A 554 11.65 0.15 8.19
C ILE A 554 12.92 0.97 8.06
N ILE A 555 13.20 1.42 6.83
CA ILE A 555 14.29 2.35 6.55
C ILE A 555 13.70 3.73 6.26
N PHE A 556 13.98 4.69 7.10
CA PHE A 556 13.59 6.09 6.89
C PHE A 556 14.69 6.85 6.14
N ASN A 557 14.34 7.54 5.05
CA ASN A 557 15.20 8.59 4.53
C ASN A 557 15.13 9.77 5.50
N ARG A 558 16.26 10.24 6.05
CA ARG A 558 16.26 11.32 7.05
C ARG A 558 15.50 12.53 6.52
N VAL A 559 15.95 13.10 5.41
CA VAL A 559 15.31 14.26 4.78
C VAL A 559 14.06 13.82 4.04
N GLY A 560 12.96 14.54 4.27
CA GLY A 560 11.67 14.27 3.64
C GLY A 560 10.78 13.28 4.41
N ALA A 561 11.35 12.31 5.15
CA ALA A 561 10.55 11.42 6.01
C ALA A 561 10.53 11.90 7.48
N LEU A 562 11.69 11.97 8.13
CA LEU A 562 11.79 12.28 9.57
C LEU A 562 11.95 13.77 9.86
N SER A 563 12.50 14.55 8.91
CA SER A 563 12.70 15.99 9.09
C SER A 563 11.62 16.80 8.38
N GLU A 564 11.42 18.03 8.83
CA GLU A 564 10.48 18.97 8.19
C GLU A 564 10.93 19.39 6.78
N GLY A 565 12.21 19.18 6.45
CA GLY A 565 12.81 19.55 5.18
C GLY A 565 13.08 21.05 5.01
N GLU A 566 12.80 21.84 6.03
CA GLU A 566 13.21 23.24 6.11
C GLU A 566 14.49 23.34 6.94
N MET A 567 15.62 23.42 6.25
CA MET A 567 16.91 23.60 6.91
C MET A 567 17.13 25.06 7.29
N THR A 568 17.83 25.27 8.40
CA THR A 568 18.30 26.60 8.85
C THR A 568 19.80 26.58 9.02
N VAL A 569 20.46 27.73 8.76
CA VAL A 569 21.89 27.88 9.04
C VAL A 569 22.05 28.09 10.53
N GLU A 570 22.77 27.20 11.19
CA GLU A 570 23.04 27.25 12.62
C GLU A 570 24.28 28.08 12.94
N THR A 571 25.43 27.71 12.36
CA THR A 571 26.70 28.41 12.55
C THR A 571 27.50 28.54 11.24
N VAL A 572 28.25 29.59 11.15
CA VAL A 572 29.23 29.82 10.08
C VAL A 572 30.61 29.98 10.72
N THR A 573 31.46 28.98 10.59
CA THR A 573 32.82 28.97 11.13
C THR A 573 33.82 29.21 10.02
N ALA A 574 34.48 30.34 10.02
CA ALA A 574 35.53 30.66 9.06
C ALA A 574 36.91 30.16 9.52
N GLY A 575 37.76 29.87 8.55
CA GLY A 575 39.19 29.59 8.76
C GLY A 575 39.94 30.80 9.35
N ARG A 576 41.16 30.58 9.84
CA ARG A 576 41.98 31.69 10.39
C ARG A 576 42.21 32.80 9.34
N GLY A 577 41.79 34.02 9.66
CA GLY A 577 41.93 35.20 8.78
C GLY A 577 40.85 35.33 7.72
N GLU A 578 39.86 34.49 7.71
CA GLU A 578 38.71 34.54 6.76
C GLU A 578 37.49 35.18 7.43
N ASN A 579 36.67 35.84 6.62
CA ASN A 579 35.44 36.45 7.11
C ASN A 579 34.26 35.48 6.96
N PRO A 580 33.52 35.14 8.05
CA PRO A 580 32.35 34.22 8.01
C PRO A 580 31.23 34.75 7.07
N ASP A 581 31.05 36.08 6.94
CA ASP A 581 30.04 36.66 6.07
C ASP A 581 30.37 36.41 4.59
N LEU A 582 31.65 36.44 4.24
CA LEU A 582 32.10 36.14 2.89
C LEU A 582 31.92 34.65 2.58
N VAL A 583 32.22 33.77 3.55
CA VAL A 583 32.00 32.32 3.41
C VAL A 583 30.54 32.02 3.09
N LEU A 584 29.62 32.61 3.84
CA LEU A 584 28.19 32.39 3.66
C LEU A 584 27.67 32.96 2.32
N ARG A 585 28.16 34.10 1.90
CA ARG A 585 27.78 34.71 0.61
C ARG A 585 28.28 33.88 -0.57
N VAL A 586 29.51 33.40 -0.53
CA VAL A 586 30.08 32.52 -1.56
C VAL A 586 29.29 31.23 -1.65
N ALA A 587 28.93 30.63 -0.50
CA ALA A 587 28.08 29.44 -0.47
C ALA A 587 26.72 29.71 -1.11
N GLY A 588 26.05 30.79 -0.73
CA GLY A 588 24.72 31.15 -1.24
C GLY A 588 24.69 31.40 -2.75
N VAL A 589 25.75 31.97 -3.31
CA VAL A 589 25.83 32.28 -4.76
C VAL A 589 26.06 31.00 -5.58
N LEU A 590 26.92 30.08 -5.11
CA LEU A 590 27.21 28.81 -5.80
C LEU A 590 25.99 27.91 -5.97
N ILE A 591 24.98 28.05 -5.12
CA ILE A 591 23.80 27.20 -5.11
C ILE A 591 22.48 27.93 -5.40
N LEU A 592 22.60 29.16 -5.94
CA LEU A 592 21.43 30.06 -6.17
C LEU A 592 20.37 29.41 -7.09
N GLU A 593 20.80 28.61 -8.05
CA GLU A 593 19.93 27.95 -9.03
C GLU A 593 19.33 26.61 -8.55
N SER A 594 19.81 26.10 -7.41
CA SER A 594 19.35 24.81 -6.88
C SER A 594 18.15 24.97 -5.96
N ASP A 595 17.11 24.18 -6.17
CA ASP A 595 15.88 24.18 -5.34
C ASP A 595 15.92 23.16 -4.16
N HIS A 596 17.10 22.61 -3.87
CA HIS A 596 17.28 21.70 -2.74
C HIS A 596 17.08 22.45 -1.40
N PRO A 597 16.51 21.82 -0.32
CA PRO A 597 16.30 22.47 0.99
C PRO A 597 17.54 23.15 1.57
N VAL A 598 18.71 22.50 1.44
CA VAL A 598 20.01 23.08 1.82
C VAL A 598 20.30 24.38 1.06
N SER A 599 20.02 24.38 -0.23
CA SER A 599 20.29 25.56 -1.09
C SER A 599 19.37 26.71 -0.70
N ARG A 600 18.10 26.44 -0.47
CA ARG A 600 17.14 27.45 0.00
C ARG A 600 17.55 28.06 1.33
N ALA A 601 18.04 27.24 2.28
CA ALA A 601 18.50 27.71 3.58
C ALA A 601 19.73 28.65 3.46
N LEU A 602 20.73 28.23 2.71
CA LEU A 602 21.96 29.01 2.51
C LEU A 602 21.69 30.30 1.75
N VAL A 603 20.86 30.27 0.71
CA VAL A 603 20.45 31.46 -0.06
C VAL A 603 19.66 32.41 0.81
N ARG A 604 18.72 31.92 1.65
CA ARG A 604 17.95 32.74 2.59
C ARG A 604 18.88 33.44 3.57
N ALA A 605 19.75 32.69 4.25
CA ALA A 605 20.68 33.24 5.22
C ALA A 605 21.67 34.24 4.58
N ALA A 606 22.18 33.95 3.38
CA ALA A 606 23.04 34.87 2.65
C ALA A 606 22.35 36.17 2.25
N ARG A 607 21.03 36.13 1.90
CA ARG A 607 20.23 37.31 1.61
C ARG A 607 19.97 38.14 2.86
N GLU A 608 19.56 37.51 3.95
CA GLU A 608 19.31 38.16 5.24
C GLU A 608 20.58 38.86 5.75
N LEU A 609 21.71 38.18 5.64
CA LEU A 609 23.00 38.76 6.01
C LEU A 609 23.35 39.95 5.11
N ARG A 610 23.11 39.86 3.80
CA ARG A 610 23.33 40.98 2.87
C ARG A 610 22.47 42.19 3.23
N ASP A 611 21.20 41.94 3.52
CA ASP A 611 20.22 43.01 3.77
C ASP A 611 20.39 43.63 5.18
N SER A 612 21.00 42.91 6.13
CA SER A 612 21.31 43.38 7.49
C SER A 612 22.70 43.97 7.66
N SER A 613 23.67 43.65 6.79
CA SER A 613 25.07 44.08 6.94
C SER A 613 25.32 45.47 6.36
N SER A 614 25.71 46.41 7.22
CA SER A 614 26.19 47.73 6.83
C SER A 614 27.71 47.74 6.52
N ASN A 615 28.37 46.58 6.48
CA ASN A 615 29.83 46.50 6.35
C ASN A 615 30.26 46.63 4.88
N SER A 616 30.87 47.76 4.52
CA SER A 616 31.28 48.11 3.17
C SER A 616 32.52 47.32 2.66
N SER A 617 33.13 46.47 3.49
CA SER A 617 34.35 45.73 3.11
C SER A 617 34.08 44.45 2.32
N ILE A 618 32.83 43.98 2.26
CA ILE A 618 32.42 42.78 1.52
C ILE A 618 31.55 43.21 0.34
N PRO A 619 31.82 42.71 -0.90
CA PRO A 619 31.00 43.03 -2.06
C PRO A 619 29.54 42.73 -1.79
N GLY A 620 28.63 43.69 -2.05
CA GLY A 620 27.17 43.45 -1.92
C GLY A 620 26.66 42.39 -2.88
N TRP A 621 27.39 42.15 -3.96
CA TRP A 621 27.10 41.18 -4.99
C TRP A 621 28.38 40.44 -5.39
N ILE A 622 28.31 39.08 -5.54
CA ILE A 622 29.36 38.22 -6.04
C ILE A 622 28.85 37.62 -7.35
N GLU A 623 29.58 37.84 -8.45
CA GLU A 623 29.24 37.21 -9.70
C GLU A 623 29.75 35.76 -9.73
N VAL A 624 28.97 34.87 -10.28
CA VAL A 624 29.31 33.44 -10.45
C VAL A 624 29.03 33.05 -11.88
N SER A 625 29.96 32.27 -12.44
CA SER A 625 29.80 31.66 -13.77
C SER A 625 30.25 30.22 -13.76
N GLN A 626 29.84 29.45 -14.77
CA GLN A 626 30.20 28.05 -14.97
C GLN A 626 29.93 27.17 -13.73
N ILE A 627 28.66 27.22 -13.24
CA ILE A 627 28.28 26.35 -12.13
C ILE A 627 28.15 24.93 -12.66
N GLU A 628 28.90 23.99 -12.07
CA GLU A 628 28.86 22.56 -12.34
C GLU A 628 28.51 21.80 -11.05
N VAL A 629 27.74 20.73 -11.19
CA VAL A 629 27.40 19.84 -10.09
C VAL A 629 28.00 18.48 -10.39
N ASP A 630 28.89 18.00 -9.52
CA ASP A 630 29.47 16.68 -9.68
C ASP A 630 28.47 15.54 -9.29
N GLU A 631 28.79 14.29 -9.63
CA GLU A 631 28.00 13.11 -9.31
C GLU A 631 27.75 12.94 -7.79
N LEU A 632 28.61 13.52 -6.97
CA LEU A 632 28.53 13.54 -5.53
C LEU A 632 27.62 14.65 -5.00
N GLY A 633 27.11 15.53 -5.90
CA GLY A 633 26.28 16.68 -5.57
C GLY A 633 27.08 17.80 -4.89
N ASN A 634 28.36 17.93 -5.18
CA ASN A 634 29.15 19.11 -4.84
C ASN A 634 29.01 20.14 -5.94
N PHE A 635 28.98 21.41 -5.56
CA PHE A 635 28.88 22.53 -6.51
C PHE A 635 30.25 23.15 -6.71
N THR A 636 30.64 23.36 -7.96
CA THR A 636 31.88 24.06 -8.36
C THR A 636 31.49 25.18 -9.29
N GLY A 637 32.11 26.35 -9.16
CA GLY A 637 31.85 27.49 -10.03
C GLY A 637 32.98 28.52 -9.96
N LEU A 638 33.04 29.38 -10.96
CA LEU A 638 33.98 30.51 -10.99
C LEU A 638 33.31 31.74 -10.36
N ILE A 639 33.87 32.25 -9.25
CA ILE A 639 33.38 33.43 -8.53
C ILE A 639 34.36 34.61 -8.73
N GLU A 640 33.84 35.83 -8.84
CA GLU A 640 34.64 37.04 -8.87
C GLU A 640 34.81 37.60 -7.47
N LEU A 641 36.02 37.62 -6.98
CA LEU A 641 36.37 38.18 -5.69
C LEU A 641 37.32 39.37 -5.82
N PRO A 642 37.08 40.45 -5.04
CA PRO A 642 38.01 41.58 -5.00
C PRO A 642 39.33 41.14 -4.31
N VAL A 643 40.42 41.25 -5.00
CA VAL A 643 41.77 40.94 -4.49
C VAL A 643 42.57 42.26 -4.49
N LYS A 644 43.15 42.59 -3.33
CA LYS A 644 44.08 43.74 -3.26
C LYS A 644 45.44 43.32 -3.87
N ASP A 645 45.89 44.07 -4.86
CA ASP A 645 47.20 43.90 -5.42
C ASP A 645 48.28 44.49 -4.49
N SER A 646 49.54 44.19 -4.75
CA SER A 646 50.70 44.66 -3.97
C SER A 646 50.82 46.21 -3.86
N GLU A 647 50.13 46.93 -4.75
CA GLU A 647 50.02 48.40 -4.78
C GLU A 647 48.76 48.97 -4.10
N GLY A 648 47.88 48.08 -3.53
CA GLY A 648 46.67 48.50 -2.83
C GLY A 648 45.44 48.68 -3.71
N HIS A 649 45.57 48.49 -5.03
CA HIS A 649 44.40 48.50 -5.95
C HIS A 649 43.56 47.26 -5.78
N VAL A 650 42.21 47.41 -5.82
CA VAL A 650 41.24 46.30 -5.74
C VAL A 650 40.90 45.89 -7.16
N GLU A 651 41.34 44.71 -7.58
CA GLU A 651 40.99 44.10 -8.86
C GLU A 651 40.12 42.87 -8.64
N ASN A 652 39.03 42.75 -9.40
CA ASN A 652 38.19 41.55 -9.36
C ASN A 652 38.89 40.41 -10.10
N ARG A 653 39.19 39.32 -9.41
CA ARG A 653 39.79 38.13 -10.01
C ARG A 653 38.82 36.98 -9.95
N SER A 654 38.71 36.27 -11.08
CA SER A 654 37.95 35.04 -11.18
C SER A 654 38.67 33.89 -10.45
N VAL A 655 38.01 33.25 -9.53
CA VAL A 655 38.55 32.21 -8.67
C VAL A 655 37.60 31.02 -8.64
N GLU A 656 38.16 29.81 -8.81
CA GLU A 656 37.39 28.60 -8.63
C GLU A 656 36.97 28.42 -7.15
N ALA A 657 35.69 28.25 -6.94
CA ALA A 657 35.11 27.94 -5.63
C ALA A 657 34.33 26.63 -5.68
N LYS A 658 34.38 25.89 -4.58
CA LYS A 658 33.70 24.60 -4.43
C LYS A 658 32.96 24.54 -3.12
N LEU A 659 31.74 24.04 -3.18
CA LEU A 659 30.92 23.69 -2.04
C LEU A 659 30.82 22.15 -1.95
N TRP A 660 31.29 21.58 -0.85
CA TRP A 660 31.35 20.13 -0.72
C TRP A 660 30.99 19.65 0.70
N ARG A 661 30.61 18.39 0.84
CA ARG A 661 30.30 17.78 2.14
C ARG A 661 31.41 16.82 2.55
N PRO A 662 31.93 16.91 3.79
CA PRO A 662 32.89 15.94 4.30
C PRO A 662 32.18 14.59 4.51
N ARG A 663 32.87 13.52 4.15
CA ARG A 663 32.43 12.15 4.41
C ARG A 663 32.80 11.71 5.82
N ASN A 664 34.02 12.09 6.23
CA ASN A 664 34.53 11.82 7.56
C ASN A 664 35.11 13.12 8.15
N LEU A 665 35.19 13.16 9.47
CA LEU A 665 35.79 14.32 10.18
C LEU A 665 37.28 14.46 9.87
N SER A 666 37.96 13.38 9.48
CA SER A 666 39.35 13.39 9.02
C SER A 666 39.61 14.17 7.73
N ASP A 667 38.55 14.44 6.95
CA ASP A 667 38.65 15.23 5.72
C ASP A 667 38.93 16.71 6.00
N LEU A 668 38.75 17.13 7.26
CA LEU A 668 38.95 18.51 7.72
C LEU A 668 40.05 18.59 8.77
N GLN A 669 40.66 19.76 8.88
CA GLN A 669 41.73 19.97 9.84
C GLN A 669 41.47 21.16 10.81
N GLY A 670 41.99 21.05 12.02
CA GLY A 670 41.99 22.10 13.03
C GLY A 670 40.60 22.65 13.41
N ARG A 671 40.42 23.97 13.39
CA ARG A 671 39.18 24.64 13.80
C ARG A 671 37.97 24.23 12.94
N LEU A 672 38.16 23.93 11.67
CA LEU A 672 37.08 23.53 10.77
C LEU A 672 36.58 22.11 11.07
N ALA A 673 37.50 21.22 11.46
CA ALA A 673 37.11 19.88 11.93
C ALA A 673 36.29 19.95 13.24
N ALA A 674 36.71 20.82 14.19
CA ALA A 674 35.98 21.02 15.43
C ALA A 674 34.57 21.58 15.18
N ALA A 675 34.41 22.52 14.23
CA ALA A 675 33.11 23.04 13.85
C ALA A 675 32.21 22.02 13.17
N ALA A 676 32.78 21.10 12.41
CA ALA A 676 32.04 20.04 11.74
C ALA A 676 31.50 18.94 12.72
N VAL A 677 31.94 18.95 13.97
CA VAL A 677 31.43 18.06 15.04
C VAL A 677 30.16 18.62 15.71
N SER A 678 29.73 19.84 15.36
CA SER A 678 28.47 20.44 15.85
C SER A 678 27.24 19.59 15.47
N ASP A 679 26.09 19.92 16.02
CA ASP A 679 24.86 19.11 15.85
C ASP A 679 24.28 19.19 14.42
N GLY A 680 24.72 20.16 13.62
CA GLY A 680 24.25 20.38 12.26
C GLY A 680 25.01 19.60 11.18
N THR A 681 24.39 19.52 10.00
CA THR A 681 25.01 18.97 8.79
C THR A 681 26.12 19.93 8.29
N PRO A 682 27.41 19.53 8.26
CA PRO A 682 28.50 20.40 7.83
C PRO A 682 28.56 20.50 6.30
N ILE A 683 28.74 21.73 5.82
CA ILE A 683 29.04 22.04 4.43
C ILE A 683 30.32 22.89 4.40
N VAL A 684 31.27 22.51 3.57
CA VAL A 684 32.57 23.13 3.48
C VAL A 684 32.62 24.00 2.24
N VAL A 685 33.10 25.22 2.43
CA VAL A 685 33.33 26.21 1.36
C VAL A 685 34.83 26.29 1.09
N ARG A 686 35.21 25.99 -0.14
CA ARG A 686 36.63 26.01 -0.61
C ARG A 686 36.78 26.99 -1.73
N TRP A 687 37.85 27.80 -1.70
CA TRP A 687 38.34 28.56 -2.86
C TRP A 687 39.87 28.71 -2.83
N LYS A 688 40.45 28.87 -4.00
CA LYS A 688 41.91 28.86 -4.17
C LYS A 688 42.56 27.61 -3.55
N GLY A 689 41.94 26.44 -3.70
CA GLY A 689 42.44 25.15 -3.21
C GLY A 689 42.45 24.96 -1.69
N LYS A 690 41.94 25.93 -0.88
CA LYS A 690 41.91 25.86 0.59
C LYS A 690 40.47 25.88 1.12
N ASP A 691 40.19 25.10 2.14
CA ASP A 691 38.94 25.14 2.88
C ASP A 691 38.91 26.43 3.72
N ARG A 692 37.94 27.28 3.45
CA ARG A 692 37.83 28.62 4.01
C ARG A 692 36.82 28.73 5.14
N GLY A 693 35.85 27.86 5.15
CA GLY A 693 34.87 27.81 6.20
C GLY A 693 33.99 26.57 6.16
N VAL A 694 33.32 26.32 7.28
CA VAL A 694 32.30 25.30 7.48
C VAL A 694 31.02 25.98 7.90
N ILE A 695 29.94 25.67 7.21
CA ILE A 695 28.58 26.11 7.54
C ILE A 695 27.84 24.89 8.06
N THR A 696 27.29 24.99 9.26
CA THR A 696 26.44 23.92 9.82
C THR A 696 24.99 24.26 9.62
N LEU A 697 24.22 23.28 9.16
CA LEU A 697 22.81 23.39 8.91
C LEU A 697 22.07 22.49 9.88
N HIS A 698 21.05 23.05 10.54
CA HIS A 698 20.15 22.32 11.41
C HIS A 698 18.87 21.95 10.64
N ASP A 699 18.40 20.75 10.87
CA ASP A 699 17.17 20.20 10.29
C ASP A 699 16.32 19.65 11.43
N GLU A 700 15.21 20.30 11.73
CA GLU A 700 14.34 19.91 12.81
C GLU A 700 13.59 18.63 12.48
N ALA A 701 13.51 17.72 13.46
CA ALA A 701 12.68 16.56 13.37
C ALA A 701 11.19 16.95 13.32
N LYS A 702 10.40 16.24 12.54
CA LYS A 702 8.95 16.44 12.55
C LYS A 702 8.39 16.19 13.96
N PRO A 703 7.40 16.98 14.40
CA PRO A 703 6.87 16.89 15.77
C PRO A 703 6.33 15.50 16.12
N ASP A 704 5.88 14.75 15.09
CA ASP A 704 5.31 13.40 15.23
C ASP A 704 6.31 12.27 14.90
N ALA A 705 7.58 12.59 14.60
CA ALA A 705 8.56 11.59 14.18
C ALA A 705 8.91 10.64 15.32
N THR A 706 9.26 11.15 16.50
CA THR A 706 9.65 10.35 17.67
C THR A 706 8.52 9.42 18.10
N SER A 707 7.30 9.95 18.25
CA SER A 707 6.14 9.11 18.61
C SER A 707 5.81 8.04 17.57
N SER A 708 6.10 8.32 16.30
CA SER A 708 5.90 7.36 15.21
C SER A 708 6.95 6.25 15.23
N VAL A 709 8.21 6.59 15.49
CA VAL A 709 9.30 5.61 15.64
C VAL A 709 9.05 4.71 16.84
N ASP A 710 8.75 5.29 18.02
CA ASP A 710 8.43 4.53 19.23
C ASP A 710 7.26 3.56 19.02
N ALA A 711 6.20 4.00 18.34
CA ALA A 711 5.05 3.16 18.04
C ALA A 711 5.39 2.00 17.08
N LEU A 712 6.30 2.19 16.12
CA LEU A 712 6.77 1.13 15.23
C LEU A 712 7.64 0.11 15.98
N GLU A 713 8.55 0.57 16.81
CA GLU A 713 9.40 -0.30 17.63
C GLU A 713 8.58 -1.10 18.64
N ALA A 714 7.56 -0.48 19.25
CA ALA A 714 6.60 -1.18 20.11
C ALA A 714 5.81 -2.27 19.36
N MET A 715 5.65 -2.17 18.05
CA MET A 715 5.09 -3.24 17.22
C MET A 715 6.10 -4.34 16.81
N GLY A 716 7.36 -4.25 17.27
CA GLY A 716 8.43 -5.17 16.92
C GLY A 716 8.96 -4.98 15.49
N ILE A 717 8.89 -3.79 14.96
CA ILE A 717 9.44 -3.40 13.66
C ILE A 717 10.74 -2.65 13.92
N GLU A 718 11.84 -3.16 13.38
CA GLU A 718 13.16 -2.54 13.47
C GLU A 718 13.20 -1.23 12.67
N THR A 719 13.64 -0.14 13.29
CA THR A 719 13.73 1.16 12.64
C THR A 719 15.17 1.50 12.28
N MET A 720 15.39 1.90 11.01
CA MET A 720 16.69 2.32 10.50
C MET A 720 16.56 3.70 9.87
N MET A 721 17.55 4.54 10.02
CA MET A 721 17.63 5.83 9.34
C MET A 721 18.77 5.84 8.33
N LEU A 722 18.48 6.27 7.11
CA LEU A 722 19.43 6.43 6.03
C LEU A 722 19.77 7.92 5.89
N SER A 723 21.05 8.26 6.07
CA SER A 723 21.53 9.63 6.01
C SER A 723 22.78 9.76 5.15
N ARG A 724 22.91 10.91 4.53
CA ARG A 724 24.14 11.32 3.81
C ARG A 724 25.21 11.92 4.72
N ASP A 725 24.83 12.29 5.94
CA ASP A 725 25.71 12.95 6.88
C ASP A 725 26.77 12.00 7.48
N THR A 726 27.78 12.60 8.10
CA THR A 726 28.77 11.82 8.86
C THR A 726 28.11 11.06 10.01
N TYR A 727 28.70 9.92 10.38
CA TYR A 727 28.10 9.04 11.40
C TYR A 727 27.79 9.76 12.73
N PRO A 728 28.65 10.61 13.30
CA PRO A 728 28.35 11.30 14.56
C PRO A 728 27.10 12.21 14.48
N VAL A 729 26.96 12.95 13.37
CA VAL A 729 25.81 13.84 13.14
C VAL A 729 24.54 13.03 12.93
N ALA A 730 24.61 12.03 12.05
CA ALA A 730 23.48 11.18 11.79
C ALA A 730 23.04 10.39 13.04
N ARG A 731 23.99 9.93 13.85
CA ARG A 731 23.69 9.18 15.08
C ARG A 731 22.99 10.05 16.11
N ARG A 732 23.49 11.28 16.36
CA ARG A 732 22.81 12.20 17.30
C ARG A 732 21.38 12.51 16.87
N TYR A 733 21.17 12.75 15.58
CA TYR A 733 19.83 12.94 15.05
C TYR A 733 18.97 11.67 15.21
N GLY A 734 19.53 10.50 14.92
CA GLY A 734 18.86 9.22 15.11
C GLY A 734 18.46 8.99 16.57
N ASP A 735 19.34 9.34 17.51
CA ASP A 735 19.08 9.24 18.95
C ASP A 735 18.00 10.23 19.42
N SER A 736 17.96 11.45 18.87
CA SER A 736 16.91 12.42 19.22
C SER A 736 15.51 11.98 18.73
N VAL A 737 15.44 11.21 17.65
CA VAL A 737 14.18 10.67 17.09
C VAL A 737 13.87 9.28 17.66
N GLY A 738 14.86 8.59 18.24
CA GLY A 738 14.69 7.26 18.82
C GLY A 738 14.92 6.10 17.86
N VAL A 739 15.53 6.32 16.67
CA VAL A 739 15.77 5.28 15.66
C VAL A 739 16.85 4.30 16.12
N SER A 740 16.58 2.99 15.99
CA SER A 740 17.46 1.92 16.47
C SER A 740 18.80 1.87 15.74
N HIS A 741 18.80 1.98 14.40
CA HIS A 741 20.01 1.90 13.57
C HIS A 741 20.15 3.10 12.65
N VAL A 742 21.41 3.48 12.41
CA VAL A 742 21.75 4.61 11.54
C VAL A 742 22.72 4.17 10.45
N LEU A 743 22.31 4.35 9.21
CA LEU A 743 23.12 4.14 8.01
C LEU A 743 23.61 5.51 7.51
N ALA A 744 24.82 5.90 7.91
CA ALA A 744 25.39 7.21 7.67
C ALA A 744 26.37 7.21 6.48
N GLY A 745 26.63 8.37 5.88
CA GLY A 745 27.59 8.56 4.79
C GLY A 745 27.13 7.97 3.44
N ILE A 746 25.86 7.63 3.30
CA ILE A 746 25.34 6.97 2.10
C ILE A 746 25.12 8.00 0.99
N GLN A 747 25.84 7.86 -0.11
CA GLN A 747 25.71 8.74 -1.27
C GLN A 747 24.39 8.50 -2.01
N PRO A 748 23.86 9.49 -2.75
CA PRO A 748 22.58 9.35 -3.47
C PRO A 748 22.50 8.11 -4.36
N GLY A 749 23.56 7.82 -5.15
CA GLY A 749 23.63 6.65 -6.03
C GLY A 749 23.80 5.30 -5.30
N GLN A 750 24.15 5.30 -4.02
CA GLN A 750 24.33 4.09 -3.22
C GLN A 750 23.12 3.71 -2.38
N LYS A 751 22.13 4.58 -2.26
CA LYS A 751 20.93 4.35 -1.44
C LYS A 751 20.16 3.09 -1.86
N GLU A 752 19.94 2.91 -3.15
CA GLU A 752 19.24 1.73 -3.68
C GLU A 752 20.02 0.45 -3.37
N GLN A 753 21.33 0.47 -3.53
CA GLN A 753 22.19 -0.69 -3.25
C GLN A 753 22.18 -1.02 -1.77
N THR A 754 22.18 -0.02 -0.90
CA THR A 754 22.09 -0.20 0.55
C THR A 754 20.76 -0.84 0.95
N VAL A 755 19.63 -0.33 0.45
CA VAL A 755 18.30 -0.90 0.70
C VAL A 755 18.21 -2.33 0.18
N ARG A 756 18.74 -2.58 -1.03
CA ARG A 756 18.81 -3.93 -1.63
C ARG A 756 19.66 -4.88 -0.81
N SER A 757 20.76 -4.40 -0.24
CA SER A 757 21.61 -5.20 0.64
C SER A 757 20.85 -5.65 1.89
N VAL A 758 20.17 -4.74 2.58
CA VAL A 758 19.35 -5.08 3.76
C VAL A 758 18.26 -6.08 3.40
N HIS A 759 17.59 -5.88 2.26
CA HIS A 759 16.57 -6.81 1.76
C HIS A 759 17.13 -8.20 1.43
N ASN A 760 18.29 -8.27 0.78
CA ASN A 760 18.92 -9.54 0.40
C ASN A 760 19.39 -10.35 1.61
N HIS A 761 19.60 -9.72 2.77
CA HIS A 761 19.92 -10.41 4.03
C HIS A 761 18.70 -11.00 4.74
N GLY A 762 17.52 -11.01 4.09
CA GLY A 762 16.32 -11.68 4.55
C GLY A 762 15.34 -10.78 5.29
N ALA A 763 15.61 -9.48 5.39
CA ALA A 763 14.68 -8.53 5.98
C ALA A 763 13.54 -8.20 5.00
N ALA A 764 12.32 -8.11 5.50
CA ALA A 764 11.18 -7.58 4.76
C ALA A 764 11.14 -6.06 4.95
N VAL A 765 11.81 -5.34 4.05
CA VAL A 765 12.10 -3.91 4.20
C VAL A 765 10.97 -3.05 3.69
N ALA A 766 10.50 -2.08 4.51
CA ALA A 766 9.76 -0.93 4.03
C ALA A 766 10.69 0.29 3.93
N MET A 767 10.73 0.93 2.77
CA MET A 767 11.43 2.20 2.58
C MET A 767 10.47 3.36 2.71
N VAL A 768 10.77 4.32 3.58
CA VAL A 768 9.97 5.52 3.83
C VAL A 768 10.76 6.75 3.42
N GLY A 769 10.21 7.58 2.55
CA GLY A 769 10.88 8.78 2.07
C GLY A 769 9.98 9.65 1.22
N ASP A 770 10.57 10.65 0.60
CA ASP A 770 9.95 11.51 -0.40
C ASP A 770 10.29 11.05 -1.84
N ASP A 771 9.94 11.84 -2.84
CA ASP A 771 10.22 11.55 -4.26
C ASP A 771 11.71 11.34 -4.56
N SER A 772 12.62 11.92 -3.77
CA SER A 772 14.07 11.81 -3.95
C SER A 772 14.63 10.38 -3.83
N VAL A 773 13.83 9.44 -3.28
CA VAL A 773 14.20 8.04 -3.07
C VAL A 773 13.32 7.06 -3.84
N ASP A 774 12.68 7.50 -4.94
CA ASP A 774 11.81 6.66 -5.77
C ASP A 774 12.50 5.36 -6.24
N GLY A 775 13.80 5.44 -6.58
CA GLY A 775 14.59 4.25 -6.91
C GLY A 775 14.67 3.23 -5.78
N CYS A 776 14.72 3.69 -4.52
CA CYS A 776 14.73 2.81 -3.34
C CYS A 776 13.39 2.10 -3.13
N PHE A 777 12.26 2.72 -3.51
CA PHE A 777 10.94 2.09 -3.42
C PHE A 777 10.86 0.83 -4.29
N ARG A 778 11.51 0.81 -5.46
CA ARG A 778 11.53 -0.34 -6.38
C ARG A 778 12.26 -1.56 -5.83
N VAL A 779 13.23 -1.35 -4.95
CA VAL A 779 14.06 -2.43 -4.40
C VAL A 779 13.63 -2.88 -3.02
N ALA A 780 12.85 -2.09 -2.31
CA ALA A 780 12.22 -2.44 -1.05
C ALA A 780 11.05 -3.42 -1.23
N SER A 781 10.66 -4.12 -0.17
CA SER A 781 9.44 -4.93 -0.17
C SER A 781 8.18 -4.07 -0.28
N VAL A 782 8.22 -2.89 0.35
CA VAL A 782 7.16 -1.86 0.29
C VAL A 782 7.79 -0.48 0.25
N GLY A 783 7.40 0.34 -0.72
CA GLY A 783 7.75 1.76 -0.79
C GLY A 783 6.65 2.62 -0.20
N VAL A 784 6.98 3.51 0.74
CA VAL A 784 6.05 4.46 1.38
C VAL A 784 6.53 5.88 1.10
N MET A 785 5.83 6.59 0.24
CA MET A 785 6.09 8.00 -0.03
C MET A 785 5.37 8.88 0.99
N VAL A 786 6.07 9.84 1.57
CA VAL A 786 5.53 10.82 2.55
C VAL A 786 5.48 12.20 1.92
N GLY A 787 4.37 12.92 2.13
CA GLY A 787 4.24 14.30 1.69
C GLY A 787 4.16 14.46 0.17
N ALA A 788 3.41 13.60 -0.52
CA ALA A 788 3.30 13.64 -1.98
C ALA A 788 2.85 15.02 -2.50
N MET A 789 1.95 15.71 -1.78
CA MET A 789 1.46 17.04 -2.18
C MET A 789 2.51 18.16 -2.04
N THR A 790 3.60 17.91 -1.34
CA THR A 790 4.71 18.86 -1.17
C THR A 790 5.94 18.47 -1.98
N SER A 791 6.21 17.16 -2.13
CA SER A 791 7.40 16.65 -2.80
C SER A 791 7.24 16.51 -4.30
N LEU A 792 6.05 16.12 -4.78
CA LEU A 792 5.82 15.96 -6.21
C LEU A 792 5.57 17.32 -6.90
N PRO A 793 6.21 17.58 -8.04
CA PRO A 793 6.04 18.84 -8.78
C PRO A 793 4.63 18.98 -9.37
N ASN A 794 4.02 17.87 -9.78
CA ASN A 794 2.67 17.83 -10.36
C ASN A 794 1.89 16.61 -9.90
N PRO A 795 0.56 16.71 -9.76
CA PRO A 795 -0.29 15.58 -9.41
C PRO A 795 -0.22 14.39 -10.38
N SER A 796 0.13 14.61 -11.64
CA SER A 796 0.29 13.54 -12.64
C SER A 796 1.42 12.58 -12.30
N HIS A 797 2.48 13.04 -11.62
CA HIS A 797 3.59 12.19 -11.20
C HIS A 797 3.21 11.19 -10.09
N LEU A 798 2.02 11.35 -9.48
CA LEU A 798 1.51 10.38 -8.51
C LEU A 798 1.34 8.97 -9.12
N GLU A 799 1.01 8.88 -10.40
CA GLU A 799 0.84 7.60 -11.10
C GLU A 799 2.20 6.97 -11.48
N ASP A 800 3.22 7.79 -11.70
CA ASP A 800 4.54 7.36 -12.16
C ASP A 800 5.45 6.88 -11.02
N THR A 801 5.15 7.25 -9.77
CA THR A 801 5.96 6.85 -8.60
C THR A 801 6.02 5.34 -8.44
N ALA A 802 7.16 4.83 -8.01
CA ALA A 802 7.32 3.41 -7.64
C ALA A 802 6.78 3.07 -6.25
N ALA A 803 6.33 4.06 -5.46
CA ALA A 803 5.81 3.84 -4.13
C ALA A 803 4.54 2.98 -4.13
N ASP A 804 4.47 2.01 -3.23
CA ASP A 804 3.29 1.15 -3.02
C ASP A 804 2.23 1.83 -2.16
N VAL A 805 2.65 2.75 -1.28
CA VAL A 805 1.80 3.56 -0.43
C VAL A 805 2.21 5.02 -0.54
N VAL A 806 1.23 5.90 -0.65
CA VAL A 806 1.46 7.34 -0.74
C VAL A 806 0.68 8.05 0.37
N LEU A 807 1.40 8.77 1.22
CA LEU A 807 0.83 9.69 2.20
C LEU A 807 0.74 11.08 1.55
N LEU A 808 -0.46 11.59 1.42
CA LEU A 808 -0.69 12.91 0.82
C LEU A 808 -0.10 14.02 1.68
N ASP A 809 -0.25 13.93 3.00
CA ASP A 809 0.33 14.85 3.99
C ASP A 809 1.79 14.47 4.31
N GLY A 810 2.55 15.47 4.80
CA GLY A 810 3.94 15.29 5.20
C GLY A 810 4.14 14.66 6.59
N LYS A 811 3.08 14.29 7.32
CA LYS A 811 3.16 13.72 8.66
C LYS A 811 3.65 12.27 8.65
N THR A 812 4.33 11.87 9.73
CA THR A 812 4.79 10.50 9.97
C THR A 812 3.81 9.66 10.77
N SER A 813 2.93 10.30 11.55
CA SER A 813 1.93 9.62 12.39
C SER A 813 1.01 8.62 11.67
N PRO A 814 0.70 8.74 10.36
CA PRO A 814 -0.06 7.72 9.66
C PRO A 814 0.71 6.41 9.44
N ILE A 815 2.04 6.40 9.55
CA ILE A 815 2.87 5.22 9.26
C ILE A 815 2.61 4.08 10.26
N PRO A 816 2.73 4.26 11.59
CA PRO A 816 2.39 3.20 12.56
C PRO A 816 0.95 2.73 12.42
N TRP A 817 0.03 3.65 12.16
CA TRP A 817 -1.37 3.33 11.93
C TRP A 817 -1.56 2.46 10.68
N LEU A 818 -0.82 2.71 9.59
CA LEU A 818 -0.82 1.92 8.36
C LEU A 818 -0.39 0.46 8.65
N PHE A 819 0.73 0.24 9.34
CA PHE A 819 1.22 -1.10 9.67
C PHE A 819 0.28 -1.84 10.63
N SER A 820 -0.20 -1.16 11.67
CA SER A 820 -1.18 -1.76 12.59
C SER A 820 -2.50 -2.10 11.89
N GLY A 821 -2.93 -1.26 10.96
CA GLY A 821 -4.10 -1.46 10.12
C GLY A 821 -3.96 -2.69 9.22
N ALA A 822 -2.81 -2.84 8.56
CA ALA A 822 -2.52 -3.99 7.72
C ALA A 822 -2.54 -5.31 8.52
N ARG A 823 -1.94 -5.33 9.72
CA ARG A 823 -1.98 -6.48 10.63
C ARG A 823 -3.41 -6.81 11.08
N ARG A 824 -4.22 -5.80 11.44
CA ARG A 824 -5.64 -6.00 11.79
C ARG A 824 -6.44 -6.54 10.61
N MET A 825 -6.19 -6.01 9.41
CA MET A 825 -6.84 -6.46 8.18
C MET A 825 -6.54 -7.92 7.89
N ASN A 826 -5.27 -8.33 7.96
CA ASN A 826 -4.89 -9.70 7.69
C ASN A 826 -5.50 -10.69 8.71
N ARG A 827 -5.52 -10.33 10.01
CA ARG A 827 -6.20 -11.11 11.05
C ARG A 827 -7.70 -11.24 10.79
N LEU A 828 -8.36 -10.16 10.35
CA LEU A 828 -9.77 -10.18 10.00
C LEU A 828 -10.05 -11.14 8.85
N ILE A 829 -9.24 -11.08 7.77
CA ILE A 829 -9.38 -11.97 6.61
C ILE A 829 -9.18 -13.43 7.01
N GLN A 830 -8.14 -13.73 7.79
CA GLN A 830 -7.88 -15.08 8.30
C GLN A 830 -9.03 -15.58 9.18
N SER A 831 -9.53 -14.75 10.08
CA SER A 831 -10.66 -15.06 10.95
C SER A 831 -11.94 -15.30 10.14
N ASN A 832 -12.23 -14.48 9.13
CA ASN A 832 -13.39 -14.68 8.27
C ASN A 832 -13.28 -15.96 7.45
N PHE A 833 -12.09 -16.27 6.95
CA PHE A 833 -11.81 -17.47 6.21
C PHE A 833 -12.00 -18.72 7.08
N LEU A 834 -11.46 -18.71 8.29
CA LEU A 834 -11.64 -19.79 9.27
C LEU A 834 -13.13 -19.97 9.62
N PHE A 835 -13.83 -18.88 9.89
CA PHE A 835 -15.27 -18.92 10.19
C PHE A 835 -16.08 -19.51 9.03
N ALA A 836 -15.78 -19.12 7.80
CA ALA A 836 -16.48 -19.63 6.62
C ALA A 836 -16.22 -21.15 6.40
N TRP A 837 -14.98 -21.61 6.60
CA TRP A 837 -14.66 -23.03 6.54
C TRP A 837 -15.32 -23.85 7.64
N LEU A 838 -15.28 -23.34 8.87
CA LEU A 838 -15.90 -24.00 10.03
C LEU A 838 -17.41 -24.10 9.84
N TYR A 839 -18.04 -22.99 9.40
CA TYR A 839 -19.47 -23.00 9.08
C TYR A 839 -19.81 -24.06 8.02
N ASN A 840 -19.13 -24.06 6.87
CA ASN A 840 -19.43 -25.02 5.80
C ASN A 840 -19.20 -26.48 6.28
N GLY A 841 -18.14 -26.74 7.04
CA GLY A 841 -17.86 -28.08 7.58
C GLY A 841 -18.95 -28.56 8.55
N ILE A 842 -19.32 -27.73 9.53
CA ILE A 842 -20.34 -28.07 10.52
C ILE A 842 -21.71 -28.20 9.85
N ALA A 843 -22.07 -27.28 8.96
CA ALA A 843 -23.39 -27.29 8.31
C ALA A 843 -23.55 -28.51 7.39
N ILE A 844 -22.53 -28.87 6.60
CA ILE A 844 -22.58 -30.09 5.77
C ILE A 844 -22.66 -31.33 6.64
N ALA A 845 -21.86 -31.44 7.71
CA ALA A 845 -21.94 -32.58 8.62
C ALA A 845 -23.32 -32.70 9.27
N ALA A 846 -23.92 -31.60 9.75
CA ALA A 846 -25.24 -31.58 10.32
C ALA A 846 -26.35 -31.96 9.30
N ALA A 847 -26.20 -31.52 8.05
CA ALA A 847 -27.11 -31.88 6.96
C ALA A 847 -27.00 -33.36 6.63
N CYS A 848 -25.82 -33.92 6.51
CA CYS A 848 -25.59 -35.37 6.28
C CYS A 848 -26.15 -36.25 7.41
N LEU A 849 -26.13 -35.77 8.65
CA LEU A 849 -26.74 -36.46 9.80
C LEU A 849 -28.26 -36.31 9.85
N GLY A 850 -28.89 -35.61 8.90
CA GLY A 850 -30.34 -35.36 8.86
C GLY A 850 -30.83 -34.38 9.93
N LEU A 851 -29.95 -33.64 10.59
CA LEU A 851 -30.30 -32.68 11.64
C LEU A 851 -30.83 -31.34 11.10
N LEU A 852 -30.63 -31.07 9.81
CA LEU A 852 -31.01 -29.80 9.18
C LEU A 852 -32.15 -30.01 8.18
N HIS A 853 -33.25 -29.30 8.39
CA HIS A 853 -34.30 -29.17 7.37
C HIS A 853 -33.74 -28.30 6.21
N PRO A 854 -34.03 -28.60 4.91
CA PRO A 854 -33.53 -27.84 3.77
C PRO A 854 -33.84 -26.34 3.83
N MET A 855 -34.99 -25.95 4.38
CA MET A 855 -35.33 -24.55 4.60
C MET A 855 -34.40 -23.90 5.62
N LEU A 856 -34.13 -24.55 6.76
CA LEU A 856 -33.21 -24.03 7.77
C LEU A 856 -31.79 -23.94 7.23
N ALA A 857 -31.36 -24.91 6.41
CA ALA A 857 -30.07 -24.90 5.74
C ALA A 857 -29.90 -23.64 4.85
N THR A 858 -30.96 -23.26 4.10
CA THR A 858 -30.90 -22.03 3.26
C THR A 858 -30.86 -20.74 4.09
N VAL A 859 -31.57 -20.67 5.21
CA VAL A 859 -31.53 -19.53 6.14
C VAL A 859 -30.14 -19.40 6.77
N LEU A 860 -29.53 -20.50 7.20
CA LEU A 860 -28.18 -20.51 7.79
C LEU A 860 -27.13 -20.11 6.76
N MET A 861 -27.23 -20.54 5.49
CA MET A 861 -26.38 -20.11 4.41
C MET A 861 -26.42 -18.59 4.24
N LEU A 862 -27.61 -17.99 4.19
CA LEU A 862 -27.76 -16.54 4.08
C LEU A 862 -27.20 -15.84 5.31
N ALA A 863 -27.53 -16.30 6.50
CA ALA A 863 -27.07 -15.71 7.76
C ALA A 863 -25.55 -15.71 7.87
N SER A 864 -24.88 -16.81 7.51
CA SER A 864 -23.42 -16.91 7.51
C SER A 864 -22.78 -15.92 6.50
N SER A 865 -23.34 -15.81 5.31
CA SER A 865 -22.86 -14.91 4.27
C SER A 865 -23.03 -13.45 4.69
N LEU A 866 -24.19 -13.08 5.25
CA LEU A 866 -24.44 -11.73 5.75
C LEU A 866 -23.56 -11.38 6.96
N LEU A 867 -23.32 -12.33 7.86
CA LEU A 867 -22.46 -12.12 9.03
C LEU A 867 -21.02 -11.82 8.62
N ILE A 868 -20.45 -12.57 7.68
CA ILE A 868 -19.10 -12.34 7.17
C ILE A 868 -19.01 -10.97 6.48
N GLU A 869 -20.02 -10.64 5.69
CA GLU A 869 -20.04 -9.33 5.02
C GLU A 869 -20.16 -8.17 6.02
N PHE A 870 -21.05 -8.32 7.00
CA PHE A 870 -21.20 -7.34 8.07
C PHE A 870 -19.91 -7.16 8.88
N ARG A 871 -19.25 -8.26 9.25
CA ARG A 871 -17.92 -8.20 9.89
C ARG A 871 -16.88 -7.47 9.02
N SER A 872 -16.89 -7.72 7.70
CA SER A 872 -15.95 -7.09 6.77
C SER A 872 -16.23 -5.60 6.59
N THR A 873 -17.49 -5.19 6.55
CA THR A 873 -17.88 -3.78 6.37
C THR A 873 -17.79 -2.96 7.65
N LEU A 874 -18.07 -3.56 8.81
CA LEU A 874 -18.04 -2.86 10.10
C LEU A 874 -16.64 -2.79 10.71
N SER A 875 -15.69 -3.55 10.18
CA SER A 875 -14.34 -3.60 10.70
C SER A 875 -13.61 -2.27 10.42
N ARG A 876 -13.21 -1.58 11.51
CA ARG A 876 -12.35 -0.39 11.46
C ARG A 876 -10.88 -0.82 11.39
N THR A 877 -10.48 -1.43 10.29
CA THR A 877 -9.10 -1.90 10.11
C THR A 877 -8.17 -0.76 9.78
N PHE A 878 -8.59 0.17 8.93
CA PHE A 878 -7.93 1.43 8.60
C PHE A 878 -8.79 2.62 8.97
#